data_0e051e690ced7b14651906da360567a3
#
_entry.id   0e051e690ced7b14651906da360567a3
#
_cell.length_a   1.000
_cell.length_b   1.000
_cell.length_c   1.000
_cell.angle_alpha   90.00
_cell.angle_beta   90.00
_cell.angle_gamma   90.00
#
_symmetry.space_group_name_H-M   'P 1'
#
loop_
_entity.id
_entity.type
_entity.pdbx_description
1 polymer ?
#
loop_
_entity_poly.entity_id
_entity_poly.type
_entity_poly.pdbx_seq_one_letter_code
_entity_poly.pdbx_strand_id
1 'polypeptide(L)'
;MNSKNQNTSLFQKDQVIESLKQSFVKLNPKIMIKNPIMFTVEVSTLIMLFVTVYSAFSTSQGSFVYNLWVFIILFLTLLFANFAEAIAEARGKAQADSLRKTREETPAKLIANGNVKTVSSSQLKKGDIFECEAGDVIPADGEIIEGLASIDESAITGESAPVIREAGGDKSSVTGGTKVLSDHIKVIVTTQPGESFLDKMIALVEGASRQKTPNEIALTILLAVFTLVFLVVCITLKPMADYSNTVITIAAFLSLFVCLIPTTIGGLLSAIGIAGMDRALRANVITKSGKAVETAGDVDTLLLDKTGTITIGNRKATDFYPVANLDKRSFIEACMLSSASDDTPEGKSIIELGREQGLRMRNLNTEGAHMIKFTAETKCSGINLKDGTQIRKGAFDAIRSIVNAAGNGFPKETEDIIKRITSNGGTPLVVCINKKIAGVIELQDIIKPGIEERFERLRKMGVKTVMVTGDNPLTAKYIAEKAGVDDFIAEAKPEDKMNYIKKEQAAGKLVAMMGDGTNDAPALAQANVGVAMNSGTQAAKEAGNMVDLDNDPTKLIEIVEIGKQLLMTRGTLTTFSIANDVAKYFAIIPALFMVSVPQLGALNIMGLHSPESAILSAVIFNAIIIPILIPLALKGVEYKPIGASALLRRNLLIYGVGGIIAPFVGIKLIDLFVGLFF
;
A
#
# COMPACT_ATOMS: atom_id res chain seq x y z
N MET A 1 -5.47 -10.27 20.54
CA MET A 1 -5.49 -9.29 21.66
C MET A 1 -5.80 -7.93 21.09
N ASN A 2 -6.68 -7.18 21.71
CA ASN A 2 -7.34 -5.97 21.23
C ASN A 2 -6.39 -4.91 20.65
N SER A 3 -6.36 -4.77 19.33
CA SER A 3 -5.96 -3.50 18.74
C SER A 3 -7.02 -2.48 19.15
N LYS A 4 -6.67 -1.54 19.99
CA LYS A 4 -7.46 -0.34 20.20
C LYS A 4 -7.59 0.34 18.84
N ASN A 5 -8.74 0.15 18.18
CA ASN A 5 -9.23 1.05 17.16
C ASN A 5 -9.16 2.48 17.72
N GLN A 6 -8.08 3.18 17.45
CA GLN A 6 -8.09 4.62 17.55
C GLN A 6 -9.07 5.07 16.46
N ASN A 7 -10.32 5.27 16.84
CA ASN A 7 -11.30 6.04 16.10
C ASN A 7 -10.77 7.48 16.02
N THR A 8 -9.74 7.69 15.19
CA THR A 8 -9.34 9.05 14.82
C THR A 8 -10.51 9.63 14.03
N SER A 9 -11.18 10.62 14.61
CA SER A 9 -12.30 11.29 13.96
C SER A 9 -11.83 11.74 12.57
N LEU A 10 -12.71 11.58 11.56
CA LEU A 10 -12.42 12.01 10.17
C LEU A 10 -11.99 13.47 10.07
N PHE A 11 -12.40 14.28 11.06
CA PHE A 11 -12.13 15.71 11.15
C PHE A 11 -11.52 16.04 12.51
N GLN A 12 -10.21 16.23 12.56
CA GLN A 12 -9.51 16.77 13.71
C GLN A 12 -9.53 18.31 13.62
N LYS A 13 -9.76 18.99 14.76
CA LYS A 13 -9.96 20.45 14.81
C LYS A 13 -8.81 21.22 14.14
N ASP A 14 -7.58 20.84 14.39
CA ASP A 14 -6.40 21.54 13.84
C ASP A 14 -6.28 21.34 12.33
N GLN A 15 -6.56 20.12 11.84
CA GLN A 15 -6.60 19.81 10.41
C GLN A 15 -7.71 20.58 9.68
N VAL A 16 -8.88 20.74 10.30
CA VAL A 16 -10.00 21.52 9.74
C VAL A 16 -9.63 22.99 9.62
N ILE A 17 -9.04 23.59 10.67
CA ILE A 17 -8.64 25.00 10.67
C ILE A 17 -7.57 25.26 9.60
N GLU A 18 -6.56 24.40 9.50
CA GLU A 18 -5.52 24.53 8.48
C GLU A 18 -6.09 24.35 7.07
N SER A 19 -6.97 23.37 6.87
CA SER A 19 -7.63 23.14 5.58
C SER A 19 -8.52 24.30 5.15
N LEU A 20 -9.18 24.97 6.10
CA LEU A 20 -9.94 26.21 5.82
C LEU A 20 -9.02 27.32 5.33
N LYS A 21 -7.86 27.52 5.96
CA LYS A 21 -6.87 28.51 5.48
C LYS A 21 -6.35 28.15 4.08
N GLN A 22 -6.00 26.88 3.87
CA GLN A 22 -5.49 26.40 2.58
C GLN A 22 -6.54 26.51 1.47
N SER A 23 -7.84 26.39 1.76
CA SER A 23 -8.89 26.56 0.76
C SER A 23 -8.92 27.96 0.14
N PHE A 24 -8.52 28.99 0.89
CA PHE A 24 -8.34 30.36 0.36
C PHE A 24 -7.05 30.50 -0.46
N VAL A 25 -5.95 29.89 -0.01
CA VAL A 25 -4.67 29.91 -0.75
C VAL A 25 -4.81 29.23 -2.12
N LYS A 26 -5.61 28.17 -2.18
CA LYS A 26 -5.89 27.43 -3.43
C LYS A 26 -6.77 28.18 -4.43
N LEU A 27 -7.35 29.33 -4.09
CA LEU A 27 -8.01 30.24 -5.03
C LEU A 27 -7.03 30.93 -6.00
N ASN A 28 -5.74 30.66 -5.92
CA ASN A 28 -4.77 31.19 -6.88
C ASN A 28 -5.00 30.57 -8.26
N PRO A 29 -5.27 31.38 -9.32
CA PRO A 29 -5.56 30.89 -10.67
C PRO A 29 -4.48 29.96 -11.25
N LYS A 30 -3.20 30.14 -10.86
CA LYS A 30 -2.09 29.24 -11.27
C LYS A 30 -2.23 27.83 -10.70
N ILE A 31 -2.90 27.70 -9.57
CA ILE A 31 -3.21 26.40 -8.96
C ILE A 31 -4.48 25.82 -9.58
N MET A 32 -5.53 26.65 -9.68
CA MET A 32 -6.85 26.24 -10.16
C MET A 32 -6.84 25.76 -11.62
N ILE A 33 -5.99 26.32 -12.50
CA ILE A 33 -5.89 25.93 -13.92
C ILE A 33 -5.54 24.43 -14.10
N LYS A 34 -4.96 23.79 -13.07
CA LYS A 34 -4.70 22.35 -13.08
C LYS A 34 -5.96 21.50 -13.02
N ASN A 35 -7.08 22.09 -12.59
CA ASN A 35 -8.42 21.51 -12.57
C ASN A 35 -9.35 22.35 -13.45
N PRO A 36 -9.53 21.99 -14.75
CA PRO A 36 -10.23 22.85 -15.71
C PRO A 36 -11.68 23.16 -15.32
N ILE A 37 -12.35 22.22 -14.62
CA ILE A 37 -13.75 22.42 -14.16
C ILE A 37 -13.80 23.51 -13.09
N MET A 38 -12.98 23.37 -12.05
CA MET A 38 -12.98 24.32 -10.94
C MET A 38 -12.43 25.69 -11.37
N PHE A 39 -11.49 25.72 -12.31
CA PHE A 39 -11.03 26.96 -12.94
C PHE A 39 -12.18 27.67 -13.68
N THR A 40 -13.03 26.92 -14.39
CA THR A 40 -14.21 27.48 -15.04
C THR A 40 -15.20 28.08 -14.05
N VAL A 41 -15.40 27.42 -12.89
CA VAL A 41 -16.24 27.96 -11.79
C VAL A 41 -15.61 29.23 -11.20
N GLU A 42 -14.28 29.27 -11.07
CA GLU A 42 -13.55 30.47 -10.59
C GLU A 42 -13.77 31.67 -11.53
N VAL A 43 -13.60 31.46 -12.84
CA VAL A 43 -13.86 32.49 -13.87
C VAL A 43 -15.31 32.93 -13.81
N SER A 44 -16.27 32.00 -13.70
CA SER A 44 -17.71 32.31 -13.55
C SER A 44 -17.99 33.12 -12.29
N THR A 45 -17.34 32.79 -11.18
CA THR A 45 -17.46 33.52 -9.90
C THR A 45 -16.92 34.95 -10.03
N LEU A 46 -15.78 35.11 -10.71
CA LEU A 46 -15.20 36.44 -10.96
C LEU A 46 -16.11 37.30 -11.85
N ILE A 47 -16.67 36.75 -12.93
CA ILE A 47 -17.67 37.44 -13.76
C ILE A 47 -18.87 37.82 -12.91
N MET A 48 -19.35 36.94 -12.06
CA MET A 48 -20.50 37.19 -11.17
C MET A 48 -20.23 38.32 -10.18
N LEU A 49 -18.98 38.45 -9.69
CA LEU A 49 -18.57 39.58 -8.85
C LEU A 49 -18.78 40.91 -9.61
N PHE A 50 -18.33 41.02 -10.87
CA PHE A 50 -18.50 42.19 -11.69
C PHE A 50 -19.98 42.49 -11.98
N VAL A 51 -20.78 41.46 -12.28
CA VAL A 51 -22.24 41.60 -12.48
C VAL A 51 -22.93 42.08 -11.22
N THR A 52 -22.55 41.58 -10.04
CA THR A 52 -23.10 42.02 -8.75
C THR A 52 -22.79 43.49 -8.49
N VAL A 53 -21.54 43.92 -8.70
CA VAL A 53 -21.15 45.34 -8.56
C VAL A 53 -21.93 46.21 -9.55
N TYR A 54 -22.05 45.77 -10.82
CA TYR A 54 -22.81 46.49 -11.82
C TYR A 54 -24.30 46.62 -11.46
N SER A 55 -24.90 45.56 -10.89
CA SER A 55 -26.33 45.56 -10.47
C SER A 55 -26.62 46.50 -9.30
N ALA A 56 -25.60 46.98 -8.58
CA ALA A 56 -25.78 48.04 -7.57
C ALA A 56 -26.07 49.40 -8.20
N PHE A 57 -25.70 49.59 -9.48
CA PHE A 57 -25.89 50.87 -10.21
C PHE A 57 -26.93 50.76 -11.31
N SER A 58 -27.33 49.56 -11.75
CA SER A 58 -28.28 49.34 -12.84
C SER A 58 -29.08 48.06 -12.63
N THR A 59 -30.39 48.11 -12.80
CA THR A 59 -31.31 46.97 -12.68
C THR A 59 -31.38 46.09 -13.94
N SER A 60 -30.64 46.43 -14.98
CA SER A 60 -30.70 45.72 -16.29
C SER A 60 -30.31 44.22 -16.22
N GLN A 61 -29.56 43.83 -15.20
CA GLN A 61 -29.10 42.43 -14.96
C GLN A 61 -29.77 41.79 -13.77
N GLY A 62 -30.99 42.27 -13.39
CA GLY A 62 -31.77 41.73 -12.27
C GLY A 62 -31.44 42.40 -10.94
N SER A 63 -32.00 41.87 -9.84
CA SER A 63 -31.84 42.42 -8.50
C SER A 63 -30.40 42.25 -7.96
N PHE A 64 -29.87 43.29 -7.33
CA PHE A 64 -28.58 43.26 -6.63
C PHE A 64 -28.53 42.13 -5.59
N VAL A 65 -29.60 41.96 -4.81
CA VAL A 65 -29.67 40.94 -3.75
C VAL A 65 -29.58 39.54 -4.33
N TYR A 66 -30.28 39.29 -5.44
CA TYR A 66 -30.21 37.99 -6.14
C TYR A 66 -28.80 37.70 -6.68
N ASN A 67 -28.20 38.65 -7.38
CA ASN A 67 -26.87 38.52 -7.91
C ASN A 67 -25.82 38.33 -6.83
N LEU A 68 -25.96 39.00 -5.68
CA LEU A 68 -25.09 38.84 -4.53
C LEU A 68 -25.16 37.39 -3.96
N TRP A 69 -26.37 36.84 -3.83
CA TRP A 69 -26.54 35.47 -3.36
C TRP A 69 -25.92 34.46 -4.32
N VAL A 70 -26.13 34.64 -5.62
CA VAL A 70 -25.50 33.77 -6.62
C VAL A 70 -23.96 33.83 -6.53
N PHE A 71 -23.40 35.06 -6.41
CA PHE A 71 -21.95 35.22 -6.21
C PHE A 71 -21.44 34.50 -4.96
N ILE A 72 -22.09 34.72 -3.83
CA ILE A 72 -21.70 34.09 -2.54
C ILE A 72 -21.72 32.56 -2.65
N ILE A 73 -22.75 32.00 -3.25
CA ILE A 73 -22.87 30.53 -3.36
C ILE A 73 -21.84 29.94 -4.31
N LEU A 74 -21.55 30.59 -5.44
CA LEU A 74 -20.46 30.17 -6.34
C LEU A 74 -19.10 30.24 -5.65
N PHE A 75 -18.87 31.30 -4.88
CA PHE A 75 -17.65 31.44 -4.08
C PHE A 75 -17.53 30.35 -3.00
N LEU A 76 -18.62 30.04 -2.31
CA LEU A 76 -18.65 28.93 -1.35
C LEU A 76 -18.43 27.58 -2.03
N THR A 77 -18.94 27.37 -3.23
CA THR A 77 -18.70 26.15 -4.02
C THR A 77 -17.20 25.94 -4.29
N LEU A 78 -16.48 27.01 -4.66
CA LEU A 78 -15.03 26.96 -4.81
C LEU A 78 -14.31 26.64 -3.50
N LEU A 79 -14.71 27.29 -2.40
CA LEU A 79 -14.12 27.05 -1.09
C LEU A 79 -14.35 25.60 -0.63
N PHE A 80 -15.54 25.04 -0.84
CA PHE A 80 -15.85 23.66 -0.45
C PHE A 80 -15.06 22.65 -1.28
N ALA A 81 -14.88 22.88 -2.59
CA ALA A 81 -14.06 22.02 -3.43
C ALA A 81 -12.58 22.08 -3.01
N ASN A 82 -12.05 23.29 -2.78
CA ASN A 82 -10.67 23.47 -2.31
C ASN A 82 -10.48 22.88 -0.90
N PHE A 83 -11.49 23.00 -0.02
CA PHE A 83 -11.46 22.39 1.31
C PHE A 83 -11.41 20.86 1.24
N ALA A 84 -12.15 20.24 0.30
CA ALA A 84 -12.11 18.78 0.11
C ALA A 84 -10.70 18.28 -0.23
N GLU A 85 -9.99 18.99 -1.09
CA GLU A 85 -8.60 18.68 -1.42
C GLU A 85 -7.66 18.98 -0.25
N ALA A 86 -7.79 20.15 0.38
CA ALA A 86 -6.94 20.59 1.50
C ALA A 86 -7.05 19.67 2.73
N ILE A 87 -8.26 19.18 3.07
CA ILE A 87 -8.42 18.25 4.20
C ILE A 87 -7.80 16.89 3.93
N ALA A 88 -7.84 16.42 2.67
CA ALA A 88 -7.13 15.20 2.28
C ALA A 88 -5.61 15.37 2.40
N GLU A 89 -5.06 16.51 1.93
CA GLU A 89 -3.63 16.84 2.06
C GLU A 89 -3.21 17.01 3.52
N ALA A 90 -4.00 17.69 4.35
CA ALA A 90 -3.69 17.91 5.76
C ALA A 90 -3.61 16.59 6.54
N ARG A 91 -4.43 15.59 6.19
CA ARG A 91 -4.36 14.25 6.78
C ARG A 91 -3.07 13.53 6.40
N GLY A 92 -2.67 13.59 5.14
CA GLY A 92 -1.39 13.04 4.71
C GLY A 92 -0.20 13.73 5.40
N LYS A 93 -0.22 15.08 5.48
CA LYS A 93 0.82 15.86 6.14
C LYS A 93 0.95 15.58 7.63
N ALA A 94 -0.15 15.42 8.36
CA ALA A 94 -0.11 15.07 9.78
C ALA A 94 0.58 13.72 10.03
N GLN A 95 0.51 12.80 9.10
CA GLN A 95 1.20 11.51 9.16
C GLN A 95 2.69 11.67 8.86
N ALA A 96 3.08 12.53 7.91
CA ALA A 96 4.46 12.90 7.67
C ALA A 96 5.10 13.59 8.88
N ASP A 97 4.38 14.49 9.55
CA ASP A 97 4.84 15.16 10.77
C ASP A 97 5.04 14.18 11.95
N SER A 98 4.21 13.12 12.02
CA SER A 98 4.41 12.04 12.98
C SER A 98 5.73 11.30 12.72
N LEU A 99 6.04 11.03 11.46
CA LEU A 99 7.31 10.41 11.06
C LEU A 99 8.51 11.34 11.29
N ARG A 100 8.35 12.66 11.08
CA ARG A 100 9.41 13.65 11.39
C ARG A 100 9.77 13.71 12.87
N LYS A 101 8.80 13.56 13.76
CA LYS A 101 9.04 13.57 15.21
C LYS A 101 9.92 12.40 15.67
N THR A 102 10.01 11.33 14.90
CA THR A 102 10.92 10.22 15.16
C THR A 102 12.36 10.50 14.70
N ARG A 103 12.56 11.59 13.94
CA ARG A 103 13.89 12.04 13.47
C ARG A 103 14.51 13.00 14.46
N GLU A 104 15.05 12.48 15.55
CA GLU A 104 15.95 13.25 16.44
C GLU A 104 17.40 13.18 15.91
N GLU A 105 18.18 14.25 16.13
CA GLU A 105 19.62 14.18 15.89
C GLU A 105 20.23 13.18 16.85
N THR A 106 20.65 12.04 16.29
CA THR A 106 21.14 10.91 17.05
C THR A 106 22.67 10.93 17.03
N PRO A 107 23.36 10.70 18.16
CA PRO A 107 24.80 10.52 18.16
C PRO A 107 25.18 9.25 17.41
N ALA A 108 26.19 9.35 16.52
CA ALA A 108 26.70 8.25 15.72
C ALA A 108 28.13 7.92 16.11
N LYS A 109 28.42 6.65 16.36
CA LYS A 109 29.76 6.12 16.63
C LYS A 109 30.46 5.81 15.30
N LEU A 110 31.01 6.86 14.64
CA LEU A 110 31.69 6.73 13.34
C LEU A 110 33.07 6.05 13.52
N ILE A 111 33.31 5.02 12.71
CA ILE A 111 34.61 4.34 12.64
C ILE A 111 35.46 5.00 11.56
N ALA A 112 36.46 5.77 11.96
CA ALA A 112 37.41 6.42 11.07
C ALA A 112 38.85 6.02 11.42
N ASN A 113 39.60 5.45 10.46
CA ASN A 113 40.99 5.01 10.64
C ASN A 113 41.19 4.07 11.84
N GLY A 114 40.23 3.20 12.13
CA GLY A 114 40.29 2.24 13.23
C GLY A 114 39.93 2.82 14.62
N ASN A 115 39.60 4.10 14.70
CA ASN A 115 39.15 4.76 15.94
C ASN A 115 37.66 5.11 15.86
N VAL A 116 36.95 4.95 16.98
CA VAL A 116 35.53 5.34 17.09
C VAL A 116 35.46 6.80 17.52
N LYS A 117 34.75 7.62 16.75
CA LYS A 117 34.48 9.03 17.04
C LYS A 117 32.97 9.27 17.05
N THR A 118 32.46 9.87 18.11
CA THR A 118 31.08 10.30 18.18
C THR A 118 30.87 11.57 17.36
N VAL A 119 29.93 11.51 16.40
CA VAL A 119 29.51 12.63 15.53
C VAL A 119 27.98 12.72 15.53
N SER A 120 27.42 13.83 15.03
CA SER A 120 25.96 13.90 14.78
C SER A 120 25.58 13.06 13.56
N SER A 121 24.41 12.43 13.59
CA SER A 121 23.85 11.69 12.44
C SER A 121 23.80 12.51 11.14
N SER A 122 23.64 13.84 11.26
CA SER A 122 23.65 14.78 10.13
C SER A 122 25.02 14.92 9.43
N GLN A 123 26.10 14.46 10.06
CA GLN A 123 27.47 14.53 9.51
C GLN A 123 27.89 13.25 8.78
N LEU A 124 27.11 12.17 8.92
CA LEU A 124 27.38 10.90 8.24
C LEU A 124 27.17 11.05 6.72
N LYS A 125 28.08 10.45 5.95
CA LYS A 125 28.04 10.44 4.49
C LYS A 125 27.93 9.01 3.98
N LYS A 126 27.39 8.85 2.77
CA LYS A 126 27.37 7.56 2.10
C LYS A 126 28.78 6.95 2.02
N GLY A 127 28.89 5.72 2.50
CA GLY A 127 30.16 4.98 2.58
C GLY A 127 30.85 5.04 3.94
N ASP A 128 30.41 5.90 4.86
CA ASP A 128 30.90 5.91 6.24
C ASP A 128 30.46 4.63 6.96
N ILE A 129 31.26 4.18 7.93
CA ILE A 129 30.94 3.01 8.75
C ILE A 129 30.74 3.48 10.18
N PHE A 130 29.61 3.09 10.78
CA PHE A 130 29.33 3.32 12.18
C PHE A 130 29.01 2.01 12.91
N GLU A 131 29.14 2.01 14.22
CA GLU A 131 28.76 0.89 15.07
C GLU A 131 27.60 1.26 16.00
N CYS A 132 26.76 0.27 16.29
CA CYS A 132 25.66 0.36 17.26
C CYS A 132 25.66 -0.84 18.18
N GLU A 133 25.39 -0.59 19.46
CA GLU A 133 25.21 -1.58 20.52
C GLU A 133 23.81 -1.57 21.06
N ALA A 134 23.48 -2.57 21.88
CA ALA A 134 22.18 -2.64 22.56
C ALA A 134 21.88 -1.35 23.33
N GLY A 135 20.74 -0.72 23.01
CA GLY A 135 20.31 0.56 23.57
C GLY A 135 20.53 1.76 22.65
N ASP A 136 21.40 1.67 21.65
CA ASP A 136 21.65 2.73 20.68
C ASP A 136 20.49 2.88 19.69
N VAL A 137 20.28 4.12 19.23
CA VAL A 137 19.40 4.42 18.09
C VAL A 137 20.26 4.44 16.83
N ILE A 138 19.83 3.76 15.78
CA ILE A 138 20.53 3.72 14.49
C ILE A 138 20.52 5.13 13.87
N PRO A 139 21.70 5.73 13.60
CA PRO A 139 21.77 7.13 13.23
C PRO A 139 21.48 7.42 11.75
N ALA A 140 21.61 6.43 10.87
CA ALA A 140 21.40 6.59 9.43
C ALA A 140 21.01 5.26 8.78
N ASP A 141 20.39 5.34 7.60
CA ASP A 141 20.09 4.15 6.79
C ASP A 141 21.39 3.51 6.28
N GLY A 142 21.45 2.20 6.37
CA GLY A 142 22.64 1.46 5.97
C GLY A 142 22.42 -0.03 5.81
N GLU A 143 23.52 -0.72 5.51
CA GLU A 143 23.58 -2.18 5.47
C GLU A 143 24.56 -2.69 6.53
N ILE A 144 24.16 -3.74 7.24
CA ILE A 144 24.99 -4.41 8.22
C ILE A 144 26.12 -5.14 7.48
N ILE A 145 27.36 -4.80 7.79
CA ILE A 145 28.57 -5.44 7.23
C ILE A 145 29.17 -6.46 8.20
N GLU A 146 28.90 -6.33 9.49
CA GLU A 146 29.38 -7.23 10.53
C GLU A 146 28.40 -7.27 11.71
N GLY A 147 28.11 -8.46 12.20
CA GLY A 147 27.27 -8.69 13.37
C GLY A 147 25.83 -9.09 13.05
N LEU A 148 25.07 -9.25 14.13
CA LEU A 148 23.64 -9.59 14.14
C LEU A 148 23.01 -8.85 15.32
N ALA A 149 21.82 -8.28 15.15
CA ALA A 149 21.11 -7.61 16.23
C ALA A 149 19.61 -7.79 16.15
N SER A 150 18.94 -7.71 17.29
CA SER A 150 17.51 -7.53 17.39
C SER A 150 17.21 -6.03 17.41
N ILE A 151 16.39 -5.56 16.49
CA ILE A 151 16.09 -4.13 16.29
C ILE A 151 14.61 -3.88 16.50
N ASP A 152 14.30 -2.86 17.30
CA ASP A 152 12.95 -2.32 17.45
C ASP A 152 12.68 -1.29 16.35
N GLU A 153 11.83 -1.65 15.42
CA GLU A 153 11.41 -0.80 14.31
C GLU A 153 10.04 -0.15 14.55
N SER A 154 9.49 -0.28 15.75
CA SER A 154 8.13 0.18 16.10
C SER A 154 7.90 1.67 15.84
N ALA A 155 8.94 2.49 15.95
CA ALA A 155 8.89 3.93 15.64
C ALA A 155 8.56 4.21 14.16
N ILE A 156 8.86 3.28 13.25
CA ILE A 156 8.64 3.39 11.81
C ILE A 156 7.47 2.51 11.38
N THR A 157 7.43 1.26 11.83
CA THR A 157 6.45 0.26 11.41
C THR A 157 5.18 0.27 12.25
N GLY A 158 5.25 0.77 13.47
CA GLY A 158 4.18 0.64 14.47
C GLY A 158 4.09 -0.75 15.12
N GLU A 159 4.88 -1.71 14.66
CA GLU A 159 4.90 -3.08 15.18
C GLU A 159 5.81 -3.19 16.41
N SER A 160 5.28 -3.73 17.50
CA SER A 160 6.04 -3.87 18.76
C SER A 160 6.98 -5.07 18.80
N ALA A 161 6.94 -5.96 17.80
CA ALA A 161 7.79 -7.14 17.74
C ALA A 161 9.17 -6.79 17.16
N PRO A 162 10.27 -7.06 17.87
CA PRO A 162 11.60 -6.82 17.36
C PRO A 162 11.94 -7.67 16.14
N VAL A 163 12.68 -7.11 15.18
CA VAL A 163 13.14 -7.78 13.97
C VAL A 163 14.61 -8.14 14.10
N ILE A 164 15.00 -9.35 13.67
CA ILE A 164 16.40 -9.76 13.62
C ILE A 164 17.01 -9.28 12.30
N ARG A 165 18.13 -8.56 12.39
CA ARG A 165 18.94 -8.05 11.27
C ARG A 165 20.35 -8.62 11.34
N GLU A 166 20.94 -9.03 10.20
CA GLU A 166 22.24 -9.71 10.15
C GLU A 166 23.05 -9.32 8.91
N ALA A 167 24.37 -9.44 9.02
CA ALA A 167 25.28 -9.18 7.91
C ALA A 167 25.18 -10.26 6.83
N GLY A 168 25.27 -9.87 5.55
CA GLY A 168 25.48 -10.77 4.42
C GLY A 168 24.26 -11.52 3.93
N GLY A 169 23.05 -11.08 4.25
CA GLY A 169 21.79 -11.68 3.77
C GLY A 169 20.77 -10.66 3.28
N ASP A 170 19.59 -11.12 2.92
CA ASP A 170 18.46 -10.26 2.51
C ASP A 170 17.89 -9.42 3.67
N LYS A 171 18.36 -9.66 4.91
CA LYS A 171 17.98 -8.92 6.13
C LYS A 171 19.06 -7.97 6.62
N SER A 172 19.97 -7.54 5.77
CA SER A 172 21.11 -6.68 6.13
C SER A 172 20.76 -5.20 6.25
N SER A 173 19.64 -4.76 5.69
CA SER A 173 19.25 -3.34 5.70
C SER A 173 18.75 -2.88 7.06
N VAL A 174 19.21 -1.71 7.52
CA VAL A 174 18.74 -1.02 8.71
C VAL A 174 18.29 0.39 8.38
N THR A 175 17.34 0.90 9.16
CA THR A 175 16.75 2.23 8.93
C THR A 175 17.06 3.17 10.09
N GLY A 176 17.49 4.38 9.80
CA GLY A 176 17.76 5.41 10.79
C GLY A 176 16.52 5.74 11.63
N GLY A 177 16.72 5.94 12.95
CA GLY A 177 15.64 6.17 13.91
C GLY A 177 15.10 4.92 14.59
N THR A 178 15.52 3.71 14.19
CA THR A 178 15.17 2.45 14.86
C THR A 178 16.16 2.16 16.01
N LYS A 179 15.78 1.30 16.96
CA LYS A 179 16.56 1.06 18.18
C LYS A 179 17.11 -0.35 18.24
N VAL A 180 18.41 -0.48 18.50
CA VAL A 180 19.06 -1.77 18.74
C VAL A 180 18.70 -2.27 20.14
N LEU A 181 18.15 -3.48 20.25
CA LEU A 181 17.72 -4.09 21.51
C LEU A 181 18.75 -5.08 22.08
N SER A 182 19.48 -5.77 21.19
CA SER A 182 20.49 -6.75 21.61
C SER A 182 21.67 -6.74 20.67
N ASP A 183 22.81 -7.20 21.17
CA ASP A 183 24.04 -7.44 20.39
C ASP A 183 24.72 -6.17 19.84
N HIS A 184 25.61 -6.35 18.85
CA HIS A 184 26.42 -5.29 18.26
C HIS A 184 26.48 -5.47 16.76
N ILE A 185 26.35 -4.36 16.03
CA ILE A 185 26.43 -4.33 14.57
C ILE A 185 27.35 -3.22 14.07
N LYS A 186 28.03 -3.47 12.95
CA LYS A 186 28.68 -2.45 12.13
C LYS A 186 27.90 -2.27 10.84
N VAL A 187 27.64 -1.01 10.53
CA VAL A 187 26.76 -0.62 9.44
C VAL A 187 27.48 0.34 8.51
N ILE A 188 27.43 0.09 7.21
CA ILE A 188 27.85 1.03 6.18
C ILE A 188 26.69 1.91 5.77
N VAL A 189 26.87 3.23 5.76
CA VAL A 189 25.85 4.21 5.35
C VAL A 189 25.58 4.10 3.85
N THR A 190 24.33 3.93 3.45
CA THR A 190 23.92 3.78 2.04
C THR A 190 23.31 5.03 1.42
N THR A 191 22.90 6.00 2.23
CA THR A 191 22.20 7.23 1.79
C THR A 191 22.97 8.49 2.13
N GLN A 192 22.75 9.57 1.35
CA GLN A 192 23.24 10.91 1.72
C GLN A 192 22.30 11.56 2.77
N PRO A 193 22.80 12.53 3.56
CA PRO A 193 21.95 13.33 4.43
C PRO A 193 20.82 14.01 3.65
N GLY A 194 19.58 13.83 4.09
CA GLY A 194 18.39 14.32 3.40
C GLY A 194 17.80 13.37 2.34
N GLU A 195 18.45 12.24 2.07
CA GLU A 195 17.98 11.21 1.15
C GLU A 195 17.64 9.90 1.85
N SER A 196 17.51 9.92 3.19
CA SER A 196 17.15 8.73 3.96
C SER A 196 15.79 8.19 3.52
N PHE A 197 15.51 6.94 3.83
CA PHE A 197 14.21 6.32 3.59
C PHE A 197 13.08 7.15 4.22
N LEU A 198 13.29 7.63 5.45
CA LEU A 198 12.38 8.54 6.15
C LEU A 198 12.21 9.88 5.41
N ASP A 199 13.30 10.48 4.91
CA ASP A 199 13.23 11.73 4.15
C ASP A 199 12.44 11.56 2.84
N LYS A 200 12.71 10.47 2.12
CA LYS A 200 11.95 10.12 0.90
C LYS A 200 10.48 9.88 1.20
N MET A 201 10.16 9.20 2.31
CA MET A 201 8.78 8.99 2.78
C MET A 201 8.07 10.32 3.06
N ILE A 202 8.69 11.18 3.84
CA ILE A 202 8.15 12.49 4.19
C ILE A 202 7.86 13.29 2.93
N ALA A 203 8.82 13.35 2.00
CA ALA A 203 8.66 14.05 0.72
C ALA A 203 7.51 13.51 -0.14
N LEU A 204 7.32 12.19 -0.17
CA LEU A 204 6.21 11.54 -0.90
C LEU A 204 4.84 11.86 -0.26
N VAL A 205 4.77 11.87 1.05
CA VAL A 205 3.53 12.16 1.79
C VAL A 205 3.18 13.66 1.72
N GLU A 206 4.18 14.54 1.68
CA GLU A 206 3.98 16.00 1.55
C GLU A 206 3.54 16.44 0.15
N GLY A 207 3.44 15.51 -0.80
CA GLY A 207 2.86 15.79 -2.11
C GLY A 207 3.79 16.50 -3.09
N ALA A 208 5.10 16.57 -2.81
CA ALA A 208 6.07 17.26 -3.68
C ALA A 208 6.15 16.70 -5.11
N SER A 209 5.62 15.49 -5.37
CA SER A 209 5.65 14.85 -6.69
C SER A 209 4.41 14.03 -7.03
N ARG A 210 3.21 14.47 -6.61
CA ARG A 210 1.98 13.74 -6.97
C ARG A 210 1.77 13.71 -8.47
N GLN A 211 2.10 12.59 -9.09
CA GLN A 211 1.74 12.31 -10.47
C GLN A 211 0.27 11.87 -10.53
N LYS A 212 -0.51 12.49 -11.44
CA LYS A 212 -1.88 12.03 -11.73
C LYS A 212 -1.85 10.62 -12.29
N THR A 213 -2.81 9.79 -11.87
CA THR A 213 -2.96 8.45 -12.41
C THR A 213 -3.50 8.48 -13.84
N PRO A 214 -3.29 7.43 -14.66
CA PRO A 214 -3.88 7.35 -16.00
C PRO A 214 -5.40 7.53 -16.01
N ASN A 215 -6.10 6.95 -15.04
CA ASN A 215 -7.55 7.11 -14.91
C ASN A 215 -7.93 8.53 -14.47
N GLU A 216 -7.14 9.19 -13.61
CA GLU A 216 -7.35 10.63 -13.30
C GLU A 216 -7.17 11.51 -14.52
N ILE A 217 -6.18 11.22 -15.36
CA ILE A 217 -5.96 11.95 -16.62
C ILE A 217 -7.13 11.72 -17.57
N ALA A 218 -7.52 10.46 -17.80
CA ALA A 218 -8.64 10.12 -18.68
C ALA A 218 -9.96 10.77 -18.20
N LEU A 219 -10.24 10.70 -16.90
CA LEU A 219 -11.42 11.33 -16.33
C LEU A 219 -11.35 12.86 -16.43
N THR A 220 -10.19 13.47 -16.18
CA THR A 220 -10.01 14.94 -16.36
C THR A 220 -10.28 15.36 -17.80
N ILE A 221 -9.82 14.59 -18.80
CA ILE A 221 -10.09 14.85 -20.22
C ILE A 221 -11.60 14.73 -20.50
N LEU A 222 -12.25 13.65 -20.04
CA LEU A 222 -13.69 13.44 -20.20
C LEU A 222 -14.50 14.62 -19.62
N LEU A 223 -14.15 15.03 -18.41
CA LEU A 223 -14.81 16.15 -17.73
C LEU A 223 -14.56 17.49 -18.41
N ALA A 224 -13.37 17.69 -18.97
CA ALA A 224 -13.07 18.88 -19.77
C ALA A 224 -13.89 18.92 -21.07
N VAL A 225 -14.06 17.76 -21.74
CA VAL A 225 -14.92 17.63 -22.92
C VAL A 225 -16.38 17.93 -22.57
N PHE A 226 -16.90 17.39 -21.47
CA PHE A 226 -18.24 17.73 -21.00
C PHE A 226 -18.40 19.22 -20.69
N THR A 227 -17.41 19.83 -20.04
CA THR A 227 -17.42 21.28 -19.78
C THR A 227 -17.51 22.08 -21.09
N LEU A 228 -16.76 21.68 -22.12
CA LEU A 228 -16.81 22.32 -23.43
C LEU A 228 -18.18 22.13 -24.11
N VAL A 229 -18.72 20.91 -24.08
CA VAL A 229 -20.06 20.61 -24.63
C VAL A 229 -21.12 21.47 -23.95
N PHE A 230 -21.11 21.53 -22.62
CA PHE A 230 -22.09 22.35 -21.87
C PHE A 230 -21.90 23.85 -22.11
N LEU A 231 -20.68 24.31 -22.31
CA LEU A 231 -20.43 25.70 -22.72
C LEU A 231 -21.08 26.01 -24.05
N VAL A 232 -20.93 25.11 -25.05
CA VAL A 232 -21.58 25.26 -26.38
C VAL A 232 -23.10 25.24 -26.24
N VAL A 233 -23.66 24.32 -25.44
CA VAL A 233 -25.09 24.25 -25.16
C VAL A 233 -25.59 25.55 -24.53
N CYS A 234 -24.92 26.09 -23.52
CA CYS A 234 -25.28 27.34 -22.90
C CYS A 234 -25.24 28.52 -23.88
N ILE A 235 -24.19 28.61 -24.70
CA ILE A 235 -24.06 29.68 -25.71
C ILE A 235 -25.22 29.60 -26.73
N THR A 236 -25.61 28.40 -27.17
CA THR A 236 -26.73 28.21 -28.11
C THR A 236 -28.10 28.47 -27.50
N LEU A 237 -28.24 28.37 -26.17
CA LEU A 237 -29.48 28.73 -25.50
C LEU A 237 -29.83 30.23 -25.56
N LYS A 238 -28.81 31.10 -25.67
CA LYS A 238 -29.06 32.56 -25.75
C LYS A 238 -29.86 32.98 -26.98
N PRO A 239 -29.46 32.62 -28.23
CA PRO A 239 -30.26 32.88 -29.43
C PRO A 239 -31.69 32.23 -29.35
N MET A 240 -31.80 31.04 -28.77
CA MET A 240 -33.10 30.38 -28.59
C MET A 240 -34.01 31.14 -27.61
N ALA A 241 -33.43 31.66 -26.54
CA ALA A 241 -34.15 32.48 -25.57
C ALA A 241 -34.60 33.80 -26.19
N ASP A 242 -33.74 34.46 -26.97
CA ASP A 242 -34.07 35.68 -27.69
C ASP A 242 -35.22 35.45 -28.70
N TYR A 243 -35.18 34.33 -29.43
CA TYR A 243 -36.26 33.93 -30.35
C TYR A 243 -37.61 33.69 -29.61
N SER A 244 -37.57 33.12 -28.42
CA SER A 244 -38.76 32.88 -27.57
C SER A 244 -39.15 34.10 -26.73
N ASN A 245 -38.54 35.27 -26.89
CA ASN A 245 -38.66 36.46 -26.07
C ASN A 245 -38.46 36.21 -24.55
N THR A 246 -37.55 35.26 -24.24
CA THR A 246 -37.16 34.98 -22.83
C THR A 246 -35.93 35.78 -22.48
N VAL A 247 -35.99 36.61 -21.45
CA VAL A 247 -34.82 37.36 -20.96
C VAL A 247 -34.02 36.50 -20.03
N ILE A 248 -32.78 36.10 -20.43
CA ILE A 248 -31.83 35.39 -19.59
C ILE A 248 -30.80 36.37 -19.08
N THR A 249 -30.71 36.57 -17.76
CA THR A 249 -29.68 37.39 -17.12
C THR A 249 -28.32 36.65 -17.14
N ILE A 250 -27.22 37.38 -16.99
CA ILE A 250 -25.87 36.78 -16.88
C ILE A 250 -25.82 35.87 -15.66
N ALA A 251 -26.46 36.24 -14.56
CA ALA A 251 -26.56 35.40 -13.35
C ALA A 251 -27.24 34.06 -13.62
N ALA A 252 -28.39 34.06 -14.33
CA ALA A 252 -29.09 32.85 -14.71
C ALA A 252 -28.26 31.98 -15.66
N PHE A 253 -27.57 32.58 -16.63
CA PHE A 253 -26.70 31.90 -17.58
C PHE A 253 -25.50 31.24 -16.90
N LEU A 254 -24.78 31.93 -16.02
CA LEU A 254 -23.63 31.39 -15.27
C LEU A 254 -24.07 30.32 -14.28
N SER A 255 -25.21 30.51 -13.61
CA SER A 255 -25.78 29.52 -12.71
C SER A 255 -26.15 28.23 -13.44
N LEU A 256 -26.80 28.34 -14.60
CA LEU A 256 -27.11 27.20 -15.47
C LEU A 256 -25.80 26.49 -15.86
N PHE A 257 -24.81 27.20 -16.38
CA PHE A 257 -23.55 26.63 -16.81
C PHE A 257 -22.83 25.88 -15.68
N VAL A 258 -22.69 26.51 -14.50
CA VAL A 258 -22.02 25.87 -13.34
C VAL A 258 -22.81 24.67 -12.81
N CYS A 259 -24.14 24.67 -12.89
CA CYS A 259 -24.95 23.51 -12.51
C CYS A 259 -24.89 22.36 -13.51
N LEU A 260 -24.59 22.63 -14.78
CA LEU A 260 -24.49 21.61 -15.84
C LEU A 260 -23.13 20.93 -15.89
N ILE A 261 -22.05 21.67 -15.62
CA ILE A 261 -20.71 21.07 -15.58
C ILE A 261 -20.56 20.18 -14.34
N PRO A 262 -19.81 19.07 -14.42
CA PRO A 262 -19.69 18.10 -13.35
C PRO A 262 -18.78 18.61 -12.20
N THR A 263 -19.22 19.65 -11.50
CA THR A 263 -18.47 20.33 -10.43
C THR A 263 -18.23 19.43 -9.25
N THR A 264 -19.17 18.56 -8.91
CA THR A 264 -19.09 17.66 -7.74
C THR A 264 -17.89 16.72 -7.84
N ILE A 265 -17.77 15.98 -8.95
CA ILE A 265 -16.61 15.09 -9.14
C ILE A 265 -15.33 15.89 -9.42
N GLY A 266 -15.44 17.01 -10.14
CA GLY A 266 -14.30 17.92 -10.40
C GLY A 266 -13.65 18.43 -9.11
N GLY A 267 -14.44 18.75 -8.08
CA GLY A 267 -13.96 19.16 -6.76
C GLY A 267 -13.44 18.02 -5.88
N LEU A 268 -13.92 16.79 -6.08
CA LEU A 268 -13.58 15.65 -5.21
C LEU A 268 -12.50 14.72 -5.79
N LEU A 269 -12.20 14.81 -7.10
CA LEU A 269 -11.30 13.87 -7.79
C LEU A 269 -9.90 13.81 -7.17
N SER A 270 -9.33 14.97 -6.88
CA SER A 270 -8.02 15.07 -6.20
C SER A 270 -8.05 14.49 -4.80
N ALA A 271 -9.10 14.80 -4.03
CA ALA A 271 -9.28 14.33 -2.66
C ALA A 271 -9.38 12.79 -2.59
N ILE A 272 -10.07 12.15 -3.55
CA ILE A 272 -10.17 10.69 -3.64
C ILE A 272 -8.80 10.05 -3.83
N GLY A 273 -7.98 10.58 -4.74
CA GLY A 273 -6.64 10.06 -5.00
C GLY A 273 -5.70 10.18 -3.80
N ILE A 274 -5.72 11.33 -3.10
CA ILE A 274 -4.94 11.55 -1.88
C ILE A 274 -5.40 10.61 -0.76
N ALA A 275 -6.72 10.46 -0.59
CA ALA A 275 -7.28 9.54 0.41
C ALA A 275 -6.92 8.07 0.15
N GLY A 276 -6.70 7.67 -1.11
CA GLY A 276 -6.20 6.35 -1.46
C GLY A 276 -4.79 6.11 -0.92
N MET A 277 -3.88 7.07 -1.09
CA MET A 277 -2.52 7.00 -0.53
C MET A 277 -2.52 7.03 0.99
N ASP A 278 -3.34 7.87 1.63
CA ASP A 278 -3.50 7.91 3.10
C ASP A 278 -3.95 6.55 3.65
N ARG A 279 -4.86 5.86 2.96
CA ARG A 279 -5.31 4.52 3.37
C ARG A 279 -4.21 3.47 3.25
N ALA A 280 -3.41 3.49 2.17
CA ALA A 280 -2.27 2.60 2.02
C ALA A 280 -1.25 2.81 3.14
N LEU A 281 -0.97 4.06 3.48
CA LEU A 281 -0.04 4.40 4.56
C LEU A 281 -0.58 3.95 5.94
N ARG A 282 -1.88 4.08 6.20
CA ARG A 282 -2.53 3.55 7.43
C ARG A 282 -2.52 2.02 7.50
N ALA A 283 -2.39 1.36 6.38
CA ALA A 283 -2.15 -0.08 6.29
C ALA A 283 -0.65 -0.43 6.38
N ASN A 284 0.20 0.49 6.82
CA ASN A 284 1.66 0.35 6.90
C ASN A 284 2.32 0.06 5.54
N VAL A 285 1.74 0.59 4.46
CA VAL A 285 2.30 0.47 3.11
C VAL A 285 2.63 1.85 2.57
N ILE A 286 3.91 2.08 2.31
CA ILE A 286 4.38 3.31 1.68
C ILE A 286 4.26 3.15 0.18
N THR A 287 3.67 4.15 -0.46
CA THR A 287 3.52 4.16 -1.91
C THR A 287 4.27 5.34 -2.51
N LYS A 288 5.08 5.08 -3.54
CA LYS A 288 5.81 6.14 -4.23
C LYS A 288 4.91 7.01 -5.11
N SER A 289 3.70 6.54 -5.43
CA SER A 289 2.72 7.32 -6.20
C SER A 289 1.30 6.81 -6.02
N GLY A 290 0.31 7.69 -6.17
CA GLY A 290 -1.11 7.31 -6.24
C GLY A 290 -1.42 6.35 -7.39
N LYS A 291 -0.64 6.42 -8.48
CA LYS A 291 -0.73 5.47 -9.59
C LYS A 291 -0.48 4.03 -9.15
N ALA A 292 0.50 3.80 -8.28
CA ALA A 292 0.79 2.45 -7.80
C ALA A 292 -0.40 1.85 -7.03
N VAL A 293 -1.05 2.65 -6.16
CA VAL A 293 -2.26 2.22 -5.42
C VAL A 293 -3.40 1.88 -6.36
N GLU A 294 -3.62 2.72 -7.37
CA GLU A 294 -4.68 2.50 -8.36
C GLU A 294 -4.42 1.24 -9.19
N THR A 295 -3.19 1.09 -9.70
CA THR A 295 -2.79 -0.09 -10.48
C THR A 295 -2.91 -1.38 -9.67
N ALA A 296 -2.67 -1.32 -8.35
CA ALA A 296 -2.86 -2.48 -7.47
C ALA A 296 -4.32 -2.99 -7.46
N GLY A 297 -5.29 -2.10 -7.66
CA GLY A 297 -6.70 -2.48 -7.78
C GLY A 297 -7.03 -3.29 -9.04
N ASP A 298 -6.24 -3.16 -10.09
CA ASP A 298 -6.46 -3.80 -11.39
C ASP A 298 -5.47 -4.96 -11.66
N VAL A 299 -4.71 -5.38 -10.65
CA VAL A 299 -3.75 -6.50 -10.79
C VAL A 299 -4.46 -7.79 -11.16
N ASP A 300 -3.96 -8.47 -12.22
CA ASP A 300 -4.43 -9.76 -12.68
C ASP A 300 -3.61 -10.93 -12.13
N THR A 301 -2.29 -10.73 -12.01
CA THR A 301 -1.35 -11.78 -11.59
C THR A 301 -0.42 -11.27 -10.48
N LEU A 302 -0.31 -12.05 -9.42
CA LEU A 302 0.58 -11.81 -8.30
C LEU A 302 1.72 -12.82 -8.30
N LEU A 303 2.95 -12.33 -8.46
CA LEU A 303 4.17 -13.10 -8.29
C LEU A 303 4.66 -13.00 -6.85
N LEU A 304 4.89 -14.14 -6.23
CA LEU A 304 5.35 -14.26 -4.84
C LEU A 304 6.64 -15.06 -4.78
N ASP A 305 7.64 -14.53 -4.13
CA ASP A 305 8.79 -15.37 -3.76
C ASP A 305 8.36 -16.40 -2.70
N LYS A 306 8.99 -17.57 -2.67
CA LYS A 306 8.70 -18.58 -1.66
C LYS A 306 9.20 -18.15 -0.28
N THR A 307 10.51 -17.84 -0.23
CA THR A 307 11.25 -17.67 1.01
C THR A 307 10.94 -16.33 1.65
N GLY A 308 10.62 -16.33 2.95
CA GLY A 308 10.23 -15.08 3.65
C GLY A 308 8.84 -14.57 3.30
N THR A 309 8.27 -14.93 2.14
CA THR A 309 6.97 -14.50 1.64
C THR A 309 5.86 -15.52 1.94
N ILE A 310 5.89 -16.69 1.34
CA ILE A 310 4.93 -17.78 1.59
C ILE A 310 5.33 -18.58 2.83
N THR A 311 6.64 -18.76 3.04
CA THR A 311 7.19 -19.44 4.21
C THR A 311 7.80 -18.44 5.19
N ILE A 312 8.06 -18.87 6.43
CA ILE A 312 8.67 -18.01 7.47
C ILE A 312 10.14 -17.65 7.13
N GLY A 313 10.71 -18.30 6.11
CA GLY A 313 12.05 -18.03 5.60
C GLY A 313 13.15 -18.88 6.24
N ASN A 314 12.94 -19.43 7.43
CA ASN A 314 13.86 -20.33 8.11
C ASN A 314 13.30 -21.74 8.11
N ARG A 315 14.12 -22.71 7.70
CA ARG A 315 13.75 -24.13 7.83
C ARG A 315 13.77 -24.54 9.30
N LYS A 316 12.74 -25.26 9.73
CA LYS A 316 12.67 -25.81 11.09
C LYS A 316 12.78 -27.32 11.07
N ALA A 317 13.44 -27.87 12.07
CA ALA A 317 13.46 -29.31 12.31
C ALA A 317 12.05 -29.78 12.68
N THR A 318 11.56 -30.80 12.00
CA THR A 318 10.20 -31.35 12.16
C THR A 318 10.19 -32.77 12.69
N ASP A 319 11.20 -33.58 12.33
CA ASP A 319 11.30 -34.94 12.87
C ASP A 319 12.75 -35.47 12.85
N PHE A 320 12.97 -36.57 13.61
CA PHE A 320 14.22 -37.30 13.74
C PHE A 320 14.03 -38.75 13.32
N TYR A 321 14.82 -39.20 12.37
CA TYR A 321 14.81 -40.55 11.82
C TYR A 321 16.14 -41.27 12.16
N PRO A 322 16.22 -42.02 13.28
CA PRO A 322 17.37 -42.84 13.61
C PRO A 322 17.48 -44.00 12.63
N VAL A 323 18.70 -44.46 12.30
CA VAL A 323 18.98 -45.62 11.47
C VAL A 323 19.91 -46.58 12.21
N ALA A 324 20.17 -47.78 11.62
CA ALA A 324 21.08 -48.77 12.18
C ALA A 324 20.74 -49.23 13.61
N ASN A 325 19.45 -49.36 13.94
CA ASN A 325 18.93 -49.75 15.26
C ASN A 325 19.38 -48.85 16.42
N LEU A 326 19.73 -47.60 16.15
CA LEU A 326 20.03 -46.61 17.19
C LEU A 326 18.74 -46.20 17.89
N ASP A 327 18.77 -46.15 19.23
CA ASP A 327 17.64 -45.65 20.01
C ASP A 327 17.33 -44.22 19.68
N LYS A 328 16.02 -43.88 19.53
CA LYS A 328 15.57 -42.55 19.13
C LYS A 328 16.07 -41.46 20.08
N ARG A 329 16.09 -41.75 21.38
CA ARG A 329 16.56 -40.80 22.39
C ARG A 329 18.04 -40.49 22.25
N SER A 330 18.87 -41.52 22.07
CA SER A 330 20.31 -41.37 21.86
C SER A 330 20.63 -40.63 20.55
N PHE A 331 19.80 -40.86 19.52
CA PHE A 331 19.92 -40.10 18.26
C PHE A 331 19.61 -38.62 18.45
N ILE A 332 18.54 -38.27 19.15
CA ILE A 332 18.18 -36.88 19.43
C ILE A 332 19.25 -36.20 20.27
N GLU A 333 19.83 -36.88 21.25
CA GLU A 333 20.96 -36.37 22.04
C GLU A 333 22.16 -36.02 21.15
N ALA A 334 22.51 -36.89 20.21
CA ALA A 334 23.57 -36.62 19.23
C ALA A 334 23.24 -35.44 18.30
N CYS A 335 21.98 -35.32 17.87
CA CYS A 335 21.52 -34.18 17.07
C CYS A 335 21.63 -32.86 17.85
N MET A 336 21.21 -32.83 19.09
CA MET A 336 21.31 -31.64 19.95
C MET A 336 22.79 -31.28 20.23
N LEU A 337 23.63 -32.25 20.53
CA LEU A 337 25.07 -32.05 20.78
C LEU A 337 25.78 -31.49 19.53
N SER A 338 25.50 -32.02 18.34
CA SER A 338 26.09 -31.54 17.08
C SER A 338 25.57 -30.14 16.68
N SER A 339 24.49 -29.69 17.27
CA SER A 339 23.89 -28.38 17.07
C SER A 339 24.23 -27.34 18.16
N ALA A 340 24.97 -27.76 19.20
CA ALA A 340 25.24 -26.90 20.37
C ALA A 340 26.01 -25.62 20.06
N SER A 341 26.83 -25.61 19.03
CA SER A 341 27.60 -24.45 18.55
C SER A 341 27.14 -23.93 17.17
N ASP A 342 25.99 -24.41 16.73
CA ASP A 342 25.41 -24.02 15.45
C ASP A 342 24.40 -22.87 15.69
N ASP A 343 24.87 -21.63 15.49
CA ASP A 343 24.08 -20.44 15.71
C ASP A 343 23.02 -20.20 14.59
N THR A 344 23.01 -21.06 13.56
CA THR A 344 22.01 -20.97 12.48
C THR A 344 20.59 -21.22 13.00
N PRO A 345 19.55 -20.66 12.35
CA PRO A 345 18.16 -20.95 12.69
C PRO A 345 17.84 -22.45 12.67
N GLU A 346 18.42 -23.19 11.73
CA GLU A 346 18.30 -24.63 11.62
C GLU A 346 18.87 -25.35 12.86
N GLY A 347 20.09 -24.95 13.28
CA GLY A 347 20.74 -25.49 14.48
C GLY A 347 19.90 -25.25 15.74
N LYS A 348 19.40 -24.03 15.91
CA LYS A 348 18.51 -23.66 17.02
C LYS A 348 17.22 -24.46 17.00
N SER A 349 16.60 -24.66 15.83
CA SER A 349 15.35 -25.43 15.69
C SER A 349 15.52 -26.92 16.05
N ILE A 350 16.69 -27.51 15.79
CA ILE A 350 17.00 -28.89 16.19
C ILE A 350 17.03 -29.03 17.71
N ILE A 351 17.64 -28.05 18.39
CA ILE A 351 17.66 -28.01 19.85
C ILE A 351 16.23 -27.81 20.43
N GLU A 352 15.44 -26.95 19.80
CA GLU A 352 14.05 -26.69 20.19
C GLU A 352 13.20 -27.97 20.06
N LEU A 353 13.26 -28.65 18.92
CA LEU A 353 12.56 -29.91 18.69
C LEU A 353 12.99 -31.00 19.68
N GLY A 354 14.30 -31.09 19.99
CA GLY A 354 14.80 -32.04 21.00
C GLY A 354 14.25 -31.72 22.40
N ARG A 355 14.07 -30.45 22.74
CA ARG A 355 13.44 -30.03 24.00
C ARG A 355 11.94 -30.40 24.05
N GLU A 356 11.23 -30.22 22.97
CA GLU A 356 9.82 -30.63 22.86
C GLU A 356 9.64 -32.13 23.02
N GLN A 357 10.63 -32.92 22.58
CA GLN A 357 10.64 -34.38 22.80
C GLN A 357 11.20 -34.81 24.18
N GLY A 358 11.34 -33.84 25.10
CA GLY A 358 11.63 -34.11 26.54
C GLY A 358 13.11 -34.12 26.92
N LEU A 359 14.01 -33.77 26.01
CA LEU A 359 15.45 -33.67 26.30
C LEU A 359 15.85 -32.23 26.64
N ARG A 360 16.82 -32.08 27.56
CA ARG A 360 17.34 -30.75 27.95
C ARG A 360 18.84 -30.70 27.81
N MET A 361 19.37 -29.64 27.21
CA MET A 361 20.81 -29.39 27.02
C MET A 361 21.62 -29.48 28.33
N ARG A 362 21.03 -29.07 29.47
CA ARG A 362 21.70 -29.17 30.78
C ARG A 362 22.04 -30.62 31.20
N ASN A 363 21.37 -31.60 30.62
CA ASN A 363 21.62 -33.02 30.92
C ASN A 363 22.65 -33.62 29.97
N LEU A 364 23.13 -32.86 28.97
CA LEU A 364 24.12 -33.31 28.00
C LEU A 364 25.53 -32.84 28.42
N ASN A 365 26.47 -33.78 28.51
CA ASN A 365 27.82 -33.45 28.95
C ASN A 365 28.63 -32.86 27.82
N THR A 366 28.86 -31.54 27.84
CA THR A 366 29.67 -30.81 26.89
C THR A 366 31.01 -30.34 27.48
N GLU A 367 31.32 -30.72 28.72
CA GLU A 367 32.52 -30.27 29.45
C GLU A 367 33.79 -30.78 28.79
N GLY A 368 34.68 -29.89 28.33
CA GLY A 368 35.90 -30.23 27.63
C GLY A 368 35.74 -30.72 26.20
N ALA A 369 34.56 -30.53 25.61
CA ALA A 369 34.30 -30.88 24.21
C ALA A 369 34.83 -29.79 23.25
N HIS A 370 35.32 -30.24 22.08
CA HIS A 370 35.71 -29.33 21.00
C HIS A 370 34.58 -29.18 19.98
N MET A 371 34.04 -27.97 19.86
CA MET A 371 32.92 -27.68 18.97
C MET A 371 33.42 -27.30 17.57
N ILE A 372 32.69 -27.77 16.55
CA ILE A 372 32.96 -27.46 15.14
C ILE A 372 31.77 -26.68 14.59
N LYS A 373 32.01 -25.38 14.32
CA LYS A 373 31.02 -24.49 13.76
C LYS A 373 30.71 -24.83 12.32
N PHE A 374 29.48 -24.53 11.90
CA PHE A 374 29.07 -24.65 10.51
C PHE A 374 29.86 -23.65 9.63
N THR A 375 30.32 -24.10 8.49
CA THR A 375 30.89 -23.23 7.43
C THR A 375 30.28 -23.59 6.08
N ALA A 376 30.15 -22.61 5.20
CA ALA A 376 29.62 -22.82 3.85
C ALA A 376 30.52 -23.76 3.01
N GLU A 377 31.83 -23.80 3.31
CA GLU A 377 32.79 -24.65 2.65
C GLU A 377 32.63 -26.11 3.06
N THR A 378 32.59 -26.41 4.34
CA THR A 378 32.47 -27.78 4.86
C THR A 378 31.03 -28.32 4.83
N LYS A 379 30.03 -27.43 4.81
CA LYS A 379 28.59 -27.73 4.88
C LYS A 379 28.22 -28.70 6.01
N CYS A 380 28.97 -28.66 7.11
CA CYS A 380 28.74 -29.47 8.28
C CYS A 380 29.13 -28.77 9.57
N SER A 381 28.46 -29.13 10.66
CA SER A 381 28.80 -28.75 12.03
C SER A 381 28.90 -29.99 12.92
N GLY A 382 29.41 -29.83 14.14
CA GLY A 382 29.50 -30.98 15.03
C GLY A 382 30.28 -30.73 16.30
N ILE A 383 30.56 -31.81 17.03
CA ILE A 383 31.27 -31.81 18.29
C ILE A 383 32.20 -33.01 18.43
N ASN A 384 33.36 -32.83 19.06
CA ASN A 384 34.22 -33.89 19.52
C ASN A 384 34.11 -33.91 21.05
N LEU A 385 33.58 -34.99 21.60
CA LEU A 385 33.47 -35.17 23.04
C LEU A 385 34.79 -35.59 23.65
N LYS A 386 34.94 -35.41 24.97
CA LYS A 386 36.15 -35.77 25.72
C LYS A 386 36.48 -37.25 25.72
N ASP A 387 35.49 -38.10 25.53
CA ASP A 387 35.62 -39.56 25.41
C ASP A 387 36.12 -40.02 24.03
N GLY A 388 36.38 -39.08 23.11
CA GLY A 388 36.81 -39.35 21.74
C GLY A 388 35.67 -39.51 20.73
N THR A 389 34.41 -39.43 21.17
CA THR A 389 33.24 -39.56 20.30
C THR A 389 33.15 -38.30 19.38
N GLN A 390 33.06 -38.55 18.09
CA GLN A 390 32.91 -37.49 17.06
C GLN A 390 31.51 -37.52 16.49
N ILE A 391 30.78 -36.42 16.61
CA ILE A 391 29.45 -36.27 16.03
C ILE A 391 29.51 -35.17 14.95
N ARG A 392 28.99 -35.46 13.75
CA ARG A 392 28.90 -34.52 12.63
C ARG A 392 27.50 -34.53 12.08
N LYS A 393 27.02 -33.34 11.76
CA LYS A 393 25.72 -33.06 11.15
C LYS A 393 25.92 -32.15 9.92
N GLY A 394 25.29 -32.46 8.81
CA GLY A 394 25.44 -31.65 7.62
C GLY A 394 24.67 -32.13 6.40
N ALA A 395 24.92 -31.48 5.26
CA ALA A 395 24.34 -31.85 3.98
C ALA A 395 24.76 -33.30 3.58
N PHE A 396 23.88 -33.98 2.85
CA PHE A 396 24.07 -35.36 2.44
C PHE A 396 25.46 -35.62 1.81
N ASP A 397 25.89 -34.79 0.84
CA ASP A 397 27.16 -34.96 0.15
C ASP A 397 28.36 -34.76 1.09
N ALA A 398 28.30 -33.83 2.00
CA ALA A 398 29.36 -33.57 2.97
C ALA A 398 29.54 -34.75 3.94
N ILE A 399 28.46 -35.25 4.50
CA ILE A 399 28.51 -36.40 5.43
C ILE A 399 28.88 -37.69 4.68
N ARG A 400 28.37 -37.88 3.47
CA ARG A 400 28.73 -39.03 2.61
C ARG A 400 30.24 -39.07 2.34
N SER A 401 30.86 -37.92 2.07
CA SER A 401 32.30 -37.82 1.89
C SER A 401 33.09 -38.22 3.13
N ILE A 402 32.63 -37.79 4.32
CA ILE A 402 33.27 -38.11 5.63
C ILE A 402 33.17 -39.61 5.90
N VAL A 403 32.00 -40.21 5.65
CA VAL A 403 31.74 -41.65 5.92
C VAL A 403 32.50 -42.54 4.93
N ASN A 404 32.48 -42.21 3.65
CA ASN A 404 33.21 -42.96 2.59
C ASN A 404 34.73 -42.90 2.77
N ALA A 405 35.27 -41.72 3.16
CA ALA A 405 36.72 -41.58 3.45
C ALA A 405 37.19 -42.46 4.60
N ALA A 406 36.28 -42.89 5.46
CA ALA A 406 36.53 -43.83 6.55
C ALA A 406 36.32 -45.30 6.17
N GLY A 407 35.95 -45.59 4.92
CA GLY A 407 35.69 -46.95 4.43
C GLY A 407 34.34 -47.50 4.90
N ASN A 408 33.47 -46.69 5.46
CA ASN A 408 32.12 -47.08 5.90
C ASN A 408 31.13 -46.96 4.73
N GLY A 409 30.19 -47.91 4.62
CA GLY A 409 29.12 -47.87 3.63
C GLY A 409 28.00 -46.89 4.04
N PHE A 410 27.23 -46.44 3.05
CA PHE A 410 26.01 -45.63 3.28
C PHE A 410 24.80 -46.58 3.29
N PRO A 411 24.05 -46.71 4.40
CA PRO A 411 22.93 -47.64 4.50
C PRO A 411 21.82 -47.28 3.50
N LYS A 412 21.24 -48.27 2.80
CA LYS A 412 20.11 -48.08 1.87
C LYS A 412 18.90 -47.46 2.54
N GLU A 413 18.62 -47.84 3.80
CA GLU A 413 17.57 -47.27 4.62
C GLU A 413 17.70 -45.71 4.75
N THR A 414 18.93 -45.21 4.88
CA THR A 414 19.19 -43.76 4.96
C THR A 414 18.89 -43.08 3.62
N GLU A 415 19.24 -43.71 2.50
CA GLU A 415 18.91 -43.14 1.19
C GLU A 415 17.39 -43.10 0.93
N ASP A 416 16.67 -44.12 1.36
CA ASP A 416 15.20 -44.17 1.25
C ASP A 416 14.51 -43.08 2.11
N ILE A 417 15.03 -42.84 3.32
CA ILE A 417 14.56 -41.73 4.19
C ILE A 417 14.84 -40.38 3.52
N ILE A 418 16.06 -40.18 3.01
CA ILE A 418 16.44 -38.94 2.30
C ILE A 418 15.53 -38.68 1.11
N LYS A 419 15.28 -39.70 0.27
CA LYS A 419 14.36 -39.59 -0.87
C LYS A 419 12.96 -39.22 -0.46
N ARG A 420 12.44 -39.85 0.62
CA ARG A 420 11.11 -39.56 1.17
C ARG A 420 11.02 -38.10 1.66
N ILE A 421 12.00 -37.64 2.45
CA ILE A 421 12.05 -36.26 2.94
C ILE A 421 12.07 -35.27 1.78
N THR A 422 12.95 -35.52 0.78
CA THR A 422 13.08 -34.64 -0.39
C THR A 422 11.82 -34.64 -1.24
N SER A 423 11.16 -35.80 -1.45
CA SER A 423 9.89 -35.86 -2.19
C SER A 423 8.73 -35.13 -1.49
N ASN A 424 8.79 -35.02 -0.16
CA ASN A 424 7.82 -34.27 0.65
C ASN A 424 8.22 -32.80 0.86
N GLY A 425 9.17 -32.30 0.07
CA GLY A 425 9.58 -30.88 0.14
C GLY A 425 10.50 -30.53 1.32
N GLY A 426 10.93 -31.53 2.09
CA GLY A 426 11.84 -31.33 3.21
C GLY A 426 13.32 -31.31 2.77
N THR A 427 14.17 -30.79 3.63
CA THR A 427 15.63 -30.84 3.50
C THR A 427 16.19 -31.82 4.51
N PRO A 428 16.86 -32.89 4.07
CA PRO A 428 17.49 -33.84 4.95
C PRO A 428 18.84 -33.34 5.44
N LEU A 429 19.08 -33.33 6.75
CA LEU A 429 20.41 -33.24 7.35
C LEU A 429 20.83 -34.58 7.88
N VAL A 430 21.96 -35.09 7.39
CA VAL A 430 22.49 -36.39 7.82
C VAL A 430 23.37 -36.21 9.05
N VAL A 431 23.23 -37.13 10.00
CA VAL A 431 24.05 -37.17 11.22
C VAL A 431 24.88 -38.45 11.23
N CYS A 432 26.17 -38.34 11.51
CA CYS A 432 27.05 -39.44 11.73
C CYS A 432 27.76 -39.37 13.10
N ILE A 433 27.96 -40.50 13.72
CA ILE A 433 28.68 -40.69 14.99
C ILE A 433 29.89 -41.58 14.69
N ASN A 434 31.09 -41.14 15.04
CA ASN A 434 32.35 -41.85 14.77
C ASN A 434 32.44 -42.33 13.31
N LYS A 435 32.07 -41.42 12.37
CA LYS A 435 32.09 -41.67 10.91
C LYS A 435 31.15 -42.79 10.44
N LYS A 436 30.15 -43.21 11.26
CA LYS A 436 29.08 -44.12 10.86
C LYS A 436 27.76 -43.36 10.88
N ILE A 437 26.90 -43.62 9.89
CA ILE A 437 25.59 -42.95 9.81
C ILE A 437 24.75 -43.34 11.03
N ALA A 438 24.20 -42.32 11.69
CA ALA A 438 23.34 -42.45 12.86
C ALA A 438 21.86 -42.17 12.53
N GLY A 439 21.59 -41.34 11.55
CA GLY A 439 20.23 -41.01 11.12
C GLY A 439 20.12 -39.72 10.32
N VAL A 440 18.89 -39.27 10.13
CA VAL A 440 18.55 -38.10 9.34
C VAL A 440 17.61 -37.19 10.15
N ILE A 441 17.86 -35.91 10.10
CA ILE A 441 16.97 -34.85 10.62
C ILE A 441 16.20 -34.30 9.45
N GLU A 442 14.89 -34.20 9.56
CA GLU A 442 14.05 -33.54 8.56
C GLU A 442 13.90 -32.04 8.92
N LEU A 443 14.27 -31.19 7.99
CA LEU A 443 13.96 -29.76 8.05
C LEU A 443 12.88 -29.46 7.02
N GLN A 444 11.88 -28.66 7.42
CA GLN A 444 10.84 -28.19 6.52
C GLN A 444 10.73 -26.66 6.51
N ASP A 445 10.40 -26.11 5.37
CA ASP A 445 9.94 -24.74 5.25
C ASP A 445 8.53 -24.65 5.89
N ILE A 446 8.37 -23.76 6.86
CA ILE A 446 7.09 -23.57 7.54
C ILE A 446 6.28 -22.54 6.76
N ILE A 447 5.16 -22.98 6.21
CA ILE A 447 4.17 -22.11 5.58
C ILE A 447 3.54 -21.20 6.63
N LYS A 448 3.40 -19.91 6.33
CA LYS A 448 2.79 -18.93 7.23
C LYS A 448 1.33 -19.30 7.52
N PRO A 449 0.89 -19.23 8.80
CA PRO A 449 -0.50 -19.56 9.17
C PRO A 449 -1.51 -18.66 8.43
N GLY A 450 -2.62 -19.26 7.96
CA GLY A 450 -3.71 -18.53 7.32
C GLY A 450 -3.44 -18.04 5.91
N ILE A 451 -2.32 -18.43 5.27
CA ILE A 451 -1.97 -17.96 3.91
C ILE A 451 -2.91 -18.55 2.85
N GLU A 452 -3.37 -19.78 3.03
CA GLU A 452 -4.31 -20.45 2.11
C GLU A 452 -5.62 -19.68 1.98
N GLU A 453 -6.22 -19.29 3.12
CA GLU A 453 -7.45 -18.49 3.14
C GLU A 453 -7.27 -17.14 2.43
N ARG A 454 -6.08 -16.55 2.56
CA ARG A 454 -5.74 -15.28 1.94
C ARG A 454 -5.58 -15.41 0.42
N PHE A 455 -4.97 -16.49 -0.06
CA PHE A 455 -4.89 -16.76 -1.49
C PHE A 455 -6.26 -17.10 -2.10
N GLU A 456 -7.12 -17.81 -1.36
CA GLU A 456 -8.51 -18.02 -1.77
C GLU A 456 -9.27 -16.68 -1.90
N ARG A 457 -9.01 -15.73 -1.00
CA ARG A 457 -9.61 -14.38 -1.08
C ARG A 457 -9.12 -13.62 -2.31
N LEU A 458 -7.81 -13.66 -2.63
CA LEU A 458 -7.27 -13.08 -3.88
C LEU A 458 -7.90 -13.70 -5.11
N ARG A 459 -8.05 -15.02 -5.14
CA ARG A 459 -8.71 -15.74 -6.24
C ARG A 459 -10.16 -15.30 -6.44
N LYS A 460 -10.91 -15.11 -5.34
CA LYS A 460 -12.28 -14.52 -5.39
C LYS A 460 -12.31 -13.09 -5.93
N MET A 461 -11.21 -12.35 -5.79
CA MET A 461 -11.05 -11.02 -6.37
C MET A 461 -10.58 -11.03 -7.83
N GLY A 462 -10.35 -12.22 -8.42
CA GLY A 462 -9.89 -12.40 -9.79
C GLY A 462 -8.37 -12.29 -9.97
N VAL A 463 -7.58 -12.35 -8.90
CA VAL A 463 -6.11 -12.27 -8.95
C VAL A 463 -5.53 -13.69 -8.95
N LYS A 464 -4.76 -14.03 -9.98
CA LYS A 464 -3.99 -15.28 -10.06
C LYS A 464 -2.73 -15.18 -9.21
N THR A 465 -2.47 -16.18 -8.36
CA THR A 465 -1.26 -16.25 -7.52
C THR A 465 -0.25 -17.23 -8.10
N VAL A 466 1.00 -16.80 -8.22
CA VAL A 466 2.10 -17.61 -8.79
C VAL A 466 3.29 -17.57 -7.84
N MET A 467 3.67 -18.73 -7.33
CA MET A 467 4.88 -18.87 -6.50
C MET A 467 6.12 -19.02 -7.38
N VAL A 468 7.19 -18.32 -7.03
CA VAL A 468 8.49 -18.45 -7.70
C VAL A 468 9.53 -18.91 -6.69
N THR A 469 10.30 -19.94 -7.03
CA THR A 469 11.32 -20.52 -6.14
C THR A 469 12.48 -21.11 -6.93
N GLY A 470 13.68 -21.05 -6.34
CA GLY A 470 14.85 -21.79 -6.82
C GLY A 470 14.85 -23.29 -6.49
N ASP A 471 13.85 -23.79 -5.76
CA ASP A 471 13.73 -25.20 -5.40
C ASP A 471 13.45 -26.08 -6.63
N ASN A 472 13.72 -27.37 -6.47
CA ASN A 472 13.36 -28.36 -7.49
C ASN A 472 11.82 -28.46 -7.65
N PRO A 473 11.34 -28.98 -8.80
CA PRO A 473 9.89 -29.03 -9.11
C PRO A 473 9.05 -29.81 -8.10
N LEU A 474 9.60 -30.84 -7.45
CA LEU A 474 8.84 -31.64 -6.47
C LEU A 474 8.59 -30.87 -5.18
N THR A 475 9.62 -30.20 -4.65
CA THR A 475 9.51 -29.33 -3.49
C THR A 475 8.60 -28.14 -3.76
N ALA A 476 8.78 -27.49 -4.93
CA ALA A 476 7.94 -26.36 -5.34
C ALA A 476 6.46 -26.74 -5.44
N LYS A 477 6.17 -27.89 -6.07
CA LYS A 477 4.81 -28.41 -6.17
C LYS A 477 4.17 -28.66 -4.80
N TYR A 478 4.90 -29.34 -3.91
CA TYR A 478 4.39 -29.63 -2.56
C TYR A 478 4.03 -28.35 -1.78
N ILE A 479 4.91 -27.35 -1.82
CA ILE A 479 4.68 -26.08 -1.12
C ILE A 479 3.53 -25.33 -1.78
N ALA A 480 3.46 -25.29 -3.12
CA ALA A 480 2.40 -24.62 -3.86
C ALA A 480 1.00 -25.19 -3.54
N GLU A 481 0.88 -26.54 -3.56
CA GLU A 481 -0.37 -27.22 -3.21
C GLU A 481 -0.77 -26.96 -1.76
N LYS A 482 0.18 -27.01 -0.82
CA LYS A 482 -0.08 -26.79 0.60
C LYS A 482 -0.38 -25.33 0.96
N ALA A 483 0.22 -24.38 0.23
CA ALA A 483 -0.06 -22.95 0.39
C ALA A 483 -1.33 -22.51 -0.35
N GLY A 484 -1.82 -23.30 -1.31
CA GLY A 484 -3.02 -22.98 -2.08
C GLY A 484 -2.81 -21.95 -3.18
N VAL A 485 -1.57 -21.81 -3.72
CA VAL A 485 -1.31 -20.94 -4.88
C VAL A 485 -1.82 -21.56 -6.17
N ASP A 486 -2.13 -20.73 -7.18
CA ASP A 486 -2.72 -21.20 -8.44
C ASP A 486 -1.69 -21.83 -9.40
N ASP A 487 -0.41 -21.40 -9.29
CA ASP A 487 0.66 -21.84 -10.18
C ASP A 487 2.02 -21.67 -9.52
N PHE A 488 3.08 -22.28 -10.06
CA PHE A 488 4.43 -22.10 -9.55
C PHE A 488 5.50 -22.21 -10.64
N ILE A 489 6.65 -21.58 -10.38
CA ILE A 489 7.86 -21.65 -11.21
C ILE A 489 8.98 -22.18 -10.32
N ALA A 490 9.48 -23.38 -10.64
CA ALA A 490 10.58 -24.04 -9.96
C ALA A 490 11.91 -23.76 -10.65
N GLU A 491 13.04 -23.98 -9.94
CA GLU A 491 14.41 -23.79 -10.43
C GLU A 491 14.64 -22.39 -11.05
N ALA A 492 13.84 -21.40 -10.58
CA ALA A 492 13.82 -20.06 -11.13
C ALA A 492 15.09 -19.29 -10.81
N LYS A 493 15.68 -18.71 -11.85
CA LYS A 493 16.74 -17.71 -11.75
C LYS A 493 16.10 -16.30 -11.68
N PRO A 494 16.84 -15.28 -11.22
CA PRO A 494 16.31 -13.90 -11.19
C PRO A 494 15.77 -13.42 -12.53
N GLU A 495 16.38 -13.83 -13.64
CA GLU A 495 15.97 -13.51 -15.00
C GLU A 495 14.60 -14.11 -15.37
N ASP A 496 14.29 -15.30 -14.86
CA ASP A 496 13.02 -15.99 -15.14
C ASP A 496 11.85 -15.26 -14.51
N LYS A 497 12.03 -14.67 -13.32
CA LYS A 497 11.05 -13.80 -12.68
C LYS A 497 10.68 -12.62 -13.59
N MET A 498 11.69 -11.93 -14.10
CA MET A 498 11.50 -10.79 -15.01
C MET A 498 10.87 -11.21 -16.34
N ASN A 499 11.29 -12.34 -16.93
CA ASN A 499 10.75 -12.85 -18.18
C ASN A 499 9.28 -13.24 -18.06
N TYR A 500 8.89 -13.85 -16.92
CA TYR A 500 7.51 -14.16 -16.65
C TYR A 500 6.64 -12.90 -16.57
N ILE A 501 7.11 -11.87 -15.85
CA ILE A 501 6.42 -10.58 -15.76
C ILE A 501 6.21 -9.97 -17.15
N LYS A 502 7.27 -9.91 -17.98
CA LYS A 502 7.19 -9.40 -19.35
C LYS A 502 6.21 -10.19 -20.22
N LYS A 503 6.16 -11.51 -20.07
CA LYS A 503 5.23 -12.39 -20.79
C LYS A 503 3.78 -12.08 -20.43
N GLU A 504 3.44 -11.96 -19.14
CA GLU A 504 2.11 -11.63 -18.68
C GLU A 504 1.71 -10.20 -19.14
N GLN A 505 2.65 -9.25 -19.05
CA GLN A 505 2.43 -7.87 -19.52
C GLN A 505 2.20 -7.80 -21.04
N ALA A 506 2.91 -8.59 -21.83
CA ALA A 506 2.70 -8.69 -23.27
C ALA A 506 1.33 -9.29 -23.62
N ALA A 507 0.75 -10.10 -22.73
CA ALA A 507 -0.62 -10.60 -22.83
C ALA A 507 -1.68 -9.59 -22.34
N GLY A 508 -1.29 -8.35 -22.01
CA GLY A 508 -2.17 -7.28 -21.55
C GLY A 508 -2.55 -7.35 -20.08
N LYS A 509 -1.89 -8.19 -19.27
CA LYS A 509 -2.17 -8.35 -17.86
C LYS A 509 -1.30 -7.44 -17.00
N LEU A 510 -1.85 -6.98 -15.88
CA LEU A 510 -1.14 -6.23 -14.87
C LEU A 510 -0.56 -7.19 -13.81
N VAL A 511 0.73 -7.08 -13.58
CA VAL A 511 1.47 -7.96 -12.69
C VAL A 511 1.93 -7.20 -11.45
N ALA A 512 1.61 -7.76 -10.28
CA ALA A 512 2.23 -7.37 -9.03
C ALA A 512 3.31 -8.38 -8.64
N MET A 513 4.39 -7.90 -8.04
CA MET A 513 5.43 -8.73 -7.47
C MET A 513 5.79 -8.25 -6.07
N MET A 514 6.02 -9.19 -5.17
CA MET A 514 6.51 -8.96 -3.83
C MET A 514 7.83 -9.71 -3.62
N GLY A 515 8.82 -9.03 -3.03
CA GLY A 515 10.12 -9.60 -2.78
C GLY A 515 10.96 -8.75 -1.83
N ASP A 516 12.03 -9.33 -1.26
CA ASP A 516 12.90 -8.69 -0.27
C ASP A 516 14.39 -8.70 -0.64
N GLY A 517 14.80 -9.56 -1.60
CA GLY A 517 16.19 -9.74 -2.00
C GLY A 517 16.68 -8.76 -3.07
N THR A 518 18.00 -8.58 -3.13
CA THR A 518 18.67 -7.85 -4.23
C THR A 518 18.37 -8.51 -5.58
N ASN A 519 18.21 -9.83 -5.58
CA ASN A 519 17.86 -10.62 -6.76
C ASN A 519 16.46 -10.32 -7.30
N ASP A 520 15.58 -9.77 -6.46
CA ASP A 520 14.22 -9.39 -6.83
C ASP A 520 14.12 -7.98 -7.42
N ALA A 521 15.12 -7.12 -7.16
CA ALA A 521 15.09 -5.73 -7.57
C ALA A 521 14.75 -5.51 -9.07
N PRO A 522 15.34 -6.25 -10.04
CA PRO A 522 14.98 -6.10 -11.45
C PRO A 522 13.53 -6.47 -11.75
N ALA A 523 13.01 -7.50 -11.10
CA ALA A 523 11.63 -7.96 -11.27
C ALA A 523 10.63 -7.01 -10.56
N LEU A 524 10.96 -6.47 -9.37
CA LEU A 524 10.19 -5.43 -8.69
C LEU A 524 10.08 -4.15 -9.54
N ALA A 525 11.17 -3.74 -10.19
CA ALA A 525 11.17 -2.58 -11.09
C ALA A 525 10.35 -2.81 -12.37
N GLN A 526 10.35 -4.04 -12.90
CA GLN A 526 9.59 -4.40 -14.10
C GLN A 526 8.10 -4.54 -13.84
N ALA A 527 7.70 -4.99 -12.65
CA ALA A 527 6.30 -5.21 -12.29
C ALA A 527 5.49 -3.90 -12.32
N ASN A 528 4.20 -3.98 -12.67
CA ASN A 528 3.29 -2.85 -12.60
C ASN A 528 3.12 -2.36 -11.15
N VAL A 529 3.12 -3.30 -10.21
CA VAL A 529 3.14 -3.05 -8.77
C VAL A 529 4.27 -3.87 -8.15
N GLY A 530 5.38 -3.23 -7.82
CA GLY A 530 6.51 -3.84 -7.12
C GLY A 530 6.47 -3.48 -5.65
N VAL A 531 6.26 -4.45 -4.77
CA VAL A 531 6.21 -4.26 -3.31
C VAL A 531 7.48 -4.84 -2.69
N ALA A 532 8.34 -3.97 -2.19
CA ALA A 532 9.50 -4.39 -1.42
C ALA A 532 9.12 -4.53 0.06
N MET A 533 9.70 -5.50 0.73
CA MET A 533 9.58 -5.60 2.19
C MET A 533 10.52 -4.62 2.89
N ASN A 534 10.13 -4.11 4.04
CA ASN A 534 11.01 -3.25 4.85
C ASN A 534 12.26 -4.00 5.35
N SER A 535 12.15 -5.31 5.58
CA SER A 535 13.31 -6.18 5.88
C SER A 535 14.26 -6.36 4.72
N GLY A 536 13.81 -6.06 3.50
CA GLY A 536 14.57 -6.30 2.28
C GLY A 536 15.74 -5.34 2.09
N THR A 537 16.57 -5.65 1.09
CA THR A 537 17.74 -4.85 0.74
C THR A 537 17.36 -3.46 0.25
N GLN A 538 18.28 -2.51 0.37
CA GLN A 538 18.08 -1.14 -0.13
C GLN A 538 17.77 -1.13 -1.64
N ALA A 539 18.40 -2.02 -2.40
CA ALA A 539 18.15 -2.17 -3.84
C ALA A 539 16.71 -2.59 -4.14
N ALA A 540 16.14 -3.53 -3.37
CA ALA A 540 14.74 -3.94 -3.49
C ALA A 540 13.80 -2.79 -3.14
N LYS A 541 14.06 -2.06 -2.04
CA LYS A 541 13.24 -0.89 -1.64
C LYS A 541 13.27 0.23 -2.67
N GLU A 542 14.41 0.47 -3.32
CA GLU A 542 14.52 1.48 -4.38
C GLU A 542 13.84 1.05 -5.69
N ALA A 543 13.89 -0.23 -6.02
CA ALA A 543 13.28 -0.78 -7.23
C ALA A 543 11.75 -0.84 -7.15
N GLY A 544 11.20 -1.25 -6.00
CA GLY A 544 9.75 -1.30 -5.80
C GLY A 544 9.09 0.07 -5.87
N ASN A 545 7.83 0.12 -6.28
CA ASN A 545 7.01 1.34 -6.23
C ASN A 545 6.15 1.43 -4.96
N MET A 546 6.21 0.40 -4.13
CA MET A 546 5.66 0.34 -2.77
C MET A 546 6.64 -0.33 -1.81
N VAL A 547 6.51 -0.03 -0.52
CA VAL A 547 7.26 -0.71 0.56
C VAL A 547 6.27 -1.11 1.65
N ASP A 548 6.25 -2.39 1.97
CA ASP A 548 5.50 -2.95 3.10
C ASP A 548 6.34 -2.84 4.37
N LEU A 549 5.84 -2.10 5.36
CA LEU A 549 6.53 -1.86 6.63
C LEU A 549 6.38 -3.03 7.61
N ASP A 550 5.31 -3.82 7.49
CA ASP A 550 5.02 -4.92 8.42
C ASP A 550 5.80 -6.20 8.08
N ASN A 551 6.50 -6.23 6.94
CA ASN A 551 7.15 -7.44 6.42
C ASN A 551 6.17 -8.63 6.30
N ASP A 552 4.90 -8.34 6.06
CA ASP A 552 3.84 -9.33 5.88
C ASP A 552 3.49 -9.46 4.39
N PRO A 553 3.89 -10.54 3.72
CA PRO A 553 3.61 -10.73 2.29
C PRO A 553 2.11 -10.79 1.98
N THR A 554 1.29 -11.00 2.99
CA THR A 554 -0.17 -10.98 2.83
C THR A 554 -0.74 -9.57 2.78
N LYS A 555 0.08 -8.56 3.08
CA LYS A 555 -0.25 -7.14 2.98
C LYS A 555 -0.67 -6.73 1.56
N LEU A 556 -0.17 -7.44 0.56
CA LEU A 556 -0.57 -7.22 -0.81
C LEU A 556 -2.09 -7.40 -1.04
N ILE A 557 -2.76 -8.25 -0.25
CA ILE A 557 -4.23 -8.38 -0.29
C ILE A 557 -4.87 -7.05 0.11
N GLU A 558 -4.40 -6.47 1.21
CA GLU A 558 -4.88 -5.16 1.67
C GLU A 558 -4.60 -4.06 0.64
N ILE A 559 -3.43 -4.10 0.00
CA ILE A 559 -3.06 -3.17 -1.07
C ILE A 559 -4.03 -3.28 -2.27
N VAL A 560 -4.30 -4.50 -2.72
CA VAL A 560 -5.26 -4.76 -3.80
C VAL A 560 -6.67 -4.30 -3.41
N GLU A 561 -7.10 -4.56 -2.18
CA GLU A 561 -8.40 -4.10 -1.68
C GLU A 561 -8.49 -2.58 -1.62
N ILE A 562 -7.45 -1.90 -1.15
CA ILE A 562 -7.37 -0.44 -1.12
C ILE A 562 -7.43 0.12 -2.54
N GLY A 563 -6.71 -0.48 -3.49
CA GLY A 563 -6.73 -0.12 -4.90
C GLY A 563 -8.12 -0.29 -5.50
N LYS A 564 -8.76 -1.45 -5.30
CA LYS A 564 -10.14 -1.72 -5.75
C LYS A 564 -11.14 -0.74 -5.10
N GLN A 565 -10.98 -0.46 -3.82
CA GLN A 565 -11.81 0.53 -3.13
C GLN A 565 -11.64 1.94 -3.71
N LEU A 566 -10.41 2.32 -4.08
CA LEU A 566 -10.11 3.61 -4.71
C LEU A 566 -10.81 3.73 -6.07
N LEU A 567 -10.67 2.73 -6.93
CA LEU A 567 -11.32 2.66 -8.24
C LEU A 567 -12.85 2.69 -8.13
N MET A 568 -13.40 1.91 -7.21
CA MET A 568 -14.84 1.91 -6.92
C MET A 568 -15.34 3.26 -6.44
N THR A 569 -14.64 3.89 -5.50
CA THR A 569 -15.03 5.19 -4.95
C THR A 569 -15.10 6.23 -6.05
N ARG A 570 -14.09 6.25 -6.93
CA ARG A 570 -14.04 7.14 -8.07
C ARG A 570 -15.19 6.89 -9.04
N GLY A 571 -15.39 5.65 -9.46
CA GLY A 571 -16.48 5.27 -10.36
C GLY A 571 -17.87 5.58 -9.79
N THR A 572 -18.07 5.31 -8.53
CA THR A 572 -19.33 5.56 -7.80
C THR A 572 -19.66 7.05 -7.70
N LEU A 573 -18.68 7.88 -7.30
CA LEU A 573 -18.86 9.34 -7.21
C LEU A 573 -19.02 9.99 -8.59
N THR A 574 -18.36 9.45 -9.61
CA THR A 574 -18.58 9.88 -11.00
C THR A 574 -20.00 9.57 -11.47
N THR A 575 -20.48 8.35 -11.20
CA THR A 575 -21.86 7.95 -11.54
C THR A 575 -22.88 8.84 -10.82
N PHE A 576 -22.69 9.08 -9.53
CA PHE A 576 -23.54 9.97 -8.75
C PHE A 576 -23.52 11.40 -9.31
N SER A 577 -22.33 11.95 -9.61
CA SER A 577 -22.18 13.32 -10.14
C SER A 577 -22.91 13.48 -11.48
N ILE A 578 -22.69 12.58 -12.44
CA ILE A 578 -23.33 12.66 -13.75
C ILE A 578 -24.86 12.55 -13.62
N ALA A 579 -25.36 11.62 -12.81
CA ALA A 579 -26.79 11.45 -12.57
C ALA A 579 -27.41 12.70 -11.92
N ASN A 580 -26.72 13.26 -10.93
CA ASN A 580 -27.08 14.48 -10.23
C ASN A 580 -27.11 15.70 -11.17
N ASP A 581 -26.13 15.84 -12.04
CA ASP A 581 -26.02 16.98 -12.95
C ASP A 581 -27.13 16.90 -14.01
N VAL A 582 -27.42 15.69 -14.56
CA VAL A 582 -28.53 15.49 -15.50
C VAL A 582 -29.87 15.82 -14.84
N ALA A 583 -30.09 15.44 -13.59
CA ALA A 583 -31.36 15.71 -12.88
C ALA A 583 -31.62 17.22 -12.69
N LYS A 584 -30.61 18.06 -12.58
CA LYS A 584 -30.72 19.51 -12.46
C LYS A 584 -31.30 20.19 -13.71
N TYR A 585 -31.20 19.56 -14.90
CA TYR A 585 -31.85 20.06 -16.11
C TYR A 585 -33.37 20.20 -15.92
N PHE A 586 -34.00 19.26 -15.20
CA PHE A 586 -35.44 19.30 -14.89
C PHE A 586 -35.82 20.37 -13.89
N ALA A 587 -34.86 20.97 -13.17
CA ALA A 587 -35.11 22.13 -12.32
C ALA A 587 -35.00 23.43 -13.11
N ILE A 588 -33.88 23.59 -13.85
CA ILE A 588 -33.46 24.90 -14.40
C ILE A 588 -34.13 25.22 -15.76
N ILE A 589 -34.12 24.24 -16.69
CA ILE A 589 -34.64 24.50 -18.05
C ILE A 589 -36.14 24.80 -18.05
N PRO A 590 -37.01 24.01 -17.39
CA PRO A 590 -38.42 24.36 -17.30
C PRO A 590 -38.64 25.73 -16.64
N ALA A 591 -37.91 26.00 -15.55
CA ALA A 591 -38.01 27.28 -14.85
C ALA A 591 -37.70 28.50 -15.74
N LEU A 592 -36.66 28.38 -16.58
CA LEU A 592 -36.25 29.46 -17.50
C LEU A 592 -37.27 29.74 -18.62
N PHE A 593 -37.87 28.70 -19.17
CA PHE A 593 -38.63 28.79 -20.43
C PHE A 593 -40.16 28.62 -20.28
N MET A 594 -40.70 28.15 -19.13
CA MET A 594 -42.10 27.84 -18.99
C MET A 594 -43.06 29.07 -19.14
N VAL A 595 -42.53 30.30 -18.90
CA VAL A 595 -43.27 31.53 -19.11
C VAL A 595 -43.45 31.79 -20.60
N SER A 596 -42.40 31.58 -21.42
CA SER A 596 -42.46 31.83 -22.88
C SER A 596 -42.93 30.63 -23.66
N VAL A 597 -42.72 29.40 -23.17
CA VAL A 597 -43.10 28.11 -23.75
C VAL A 597 -43.85 27.30 -22.69
N PRO A 598 -45.18 27.55 -22.49
CA PRO A 598 -45.94 26.91 -21.39
C PRO A 598 -45.93 25.38 -21.40
N GLN A 599 -45.71 24.74 -22.57
CA GLN A 599 -45.62 23.30 -22.70
C GLN A 599 -44.47 22.70 -21.88
N LEU A 600 -43.38 23.47 -21.67
CA LEU A 600 -42.23 23.05 -20.82
C LEU A 600 -42.60 22.99 -19.33
N GLY A 601 -43.73 23.56 -18.91
CA GLY A 601 -44.27 23.39 -17.57
C GLY A 601 -44.53 21.92 -17.22
N ALA A 602 -44.82 21.05 -18.20
CA ALA A 602 -44.94 19.60 -17.99
C ALA A 602 -43.63 18.95 -17.49
N LEU A 603 -42.48 19.56 -17.74
CA LEU A 603 -41.16 19.12 -17.26
C LEU A 603 -40.81 19.67 -15.88
N ASN A 604 -41.60 20.61 -15.34
CA ASN A 604 -41.40 21.11 -13.97
C ASN A 604 -41.91 20.10 -12.93
N ILE A 605 -41.33 18.91 -12.95
CA ILE A 605 -41.70 17.78 -12.10
C ILE A 605 -41.51 18.13 -10.60
N MET A 606 -40.56 19.00 -10.30
CA MET A 606 -40.29 19.44 -8.92
C MET A 606 -41.32 20.47 -8.41
N GLY A 607 -42.11 21.11 -9.30
CA GLY A 607 -43.04 22.15 -8.93
C GLY A 607 -42.38 23.31 -8.21
N LEU A 608 -41.31 23.86 -8.80
CA LEU A 608 -40.54 24.96 -8.21
C LEU A 608 -41.30 26.28 -8.30
N HIS A 609 -41.05 27.19 -7.33
CA HIS A 609 -41.88 28.37 -7.07
C HIS A 609 -41.76 29.43 -8.15
N SER A 610 -40.54 29.82 -8.50
CA SER A 610 -40.25 30.84 -9.52
C SER A 610 -38.98 30.47 -10.29
N PRO A 611 -38.68 31.07 -11.46
CA PRO A 611 -37.43 30.90 -12.17
C PRO A 611 -36.20 31.24 -11.31
N GLU A 612 -36.27 32.35 -10.58
CA GLU A 612 -35.20 32.83 -9.72
C GLU A 612 -34.97 31.87 -8.53
N SER A 613 -36.04 31.43 -7.85
CA SER A 613 -35.90 30.47 -6.74
C SER A 613 -35.41 29.12 -7.20
N ALA A 614 -35.84 28.65 -8.37
CA ALA A 614 -35.42 27.38 -8.94
C ALA A 614 -33.91 27.37 -9.25
N ILE A 615 -33.40 28.39 -9.92
CA ILE A 615 -31.98 28.53 -10.26
C ILE A 615 -31.15 28.66 -8.99
N LEU A 616 -31.55 29.53 -8.05
CA LEU A 616 -30.83 29.76 -6.80
C LEU A 616 -30.80 28.47 -5.96
N SER A 617 -31.91 27.76 -5.86
CA SER A 617 -32.00 26.49 -5.13
C SER A 617 -31.11 25.40 -5.75
N ALA A 618 -31.01 25.35 -7.08
CA ALA A 618 -30.11 24.41 -7.78
C ALA A 618 -28.64 24.72 -7.50
N VAL A 619 -28.25 26.01 -7.49
CA VAL A 619 -26.86 26.44 -7.19
C VAL A 619 -26.52 26.20 -5.73
N ILE A 620 -27.43 26.47 -4.79
CA ILE A 620 -27.26 26.15 -3.36
C ILE A 620 -27.08 24.65 -3.17
N PHE A 621 -27.95 23.84 -3.78
CA PHE A 621 -27.82 22.38 -3.70
C PHE A 621 -26.47 21.91 -4.26
N ASN A 622 -26.01 22.47 -5.36
CA ASN A 622 -24.71 22.16 -5.95
C ASN A 622 -23.53 22.48 -5.01
N ALA A 623 -23.63 23.57 -4.26
CA ALA A 623 -22.63 23.92 -3.26
C ALA A 623 -22.65 22.96 -2.06
N ILE A 624 -23.83 22.59 -1.55
CA ILE A 624 -24.01 21.77 -0.34
C ILE A 624 -23.64 20.31 -0.58
N ILE A 625 -23.88 19.75 -1.78
CA ILE A 625 -23.62 18.35 -2.07
C ILE A 625 -22.12 18.00 -2.00
N ILE A 626 -21.22 18.95 -2.29
CA ILE A 626 -19.77 18.74 -2.21
C ILE A 626 -19.34 18.39 -0.78
N PRO A 627 -19.59 19.22 0.26
CA PRO A 627 -19.20 18.87 1.62
C PRO A 627 -19.89 17.61 2.15
N ILE A 628 -21.13 17.32 1.73
CA ILE A 628 -21.81 16.07 2.11
C ILE A 628 -21.08 14.83 1.58
N LEU A 629 -20.47 14.92 0.42
CA LEU A 629 -19.74 13.80 -0.20
C LEU A 629 -18.28 13.71 0.23
N ILE A 630 -17.70 14.72 0.88
CA ILE A 630 -16.30 14.66 1.40
C ILE A 630 -16.06 13.43 2.28
N PRO A 631 -16.89 13.09 3.29
CA PRO A 631 -16.68 11.89 4.09
C PRO A 631 -16.65 10.61 3.27
N LEU A 632 -17.49 10.51 2.23
CA LEU A 632 -17.51 9.36 1.32
C LEU A 632 -16.25 9.30 0.43
N ALA A 633 -15.77 10.44 -0.05
CA ALA A 633 -14.53 10.54 -0.82
C ALA A 633 -13.30 10.13 0.01
N LEU A 634 -13.23 10.60 1.27
CA LEU A 634 -12.11 10.33 2.18
C LEU A 634 -12.12 8.90 2.73
N LYS A 635 -13.28 8.38 3.16
CA LYS A 635 -13.43 7.02 3.69
C LYS A 635 -13.40 5.96 2.59
N GLY A 636 -13.89 6.30 1.40
CA GLY A 636 -14.10 5.40 0.29
C GLY A 636 -15.35 4.54 0.44
N VAL A 637 -15.82 4.03 -0.69
CA VAL A 637 -16.93 3.05 -0.76
C VAL A 637 -16.39 1.68 -0.39
N GLU A 638 -17.08 0.97 0.50
CA GLU A 638 -16.68 -0.39 0.92
C GLU A 638 -16.64 -1.36 -0.26
N TYR A 639 -15.49 -1.95 -0.50
CA TYR A 639 -15.34 -3.00 -1.50
C TYR A 639 -15.96 -4.31 -0.98
N LYS A 640 -16.83 -4.94 -1.82
CA LYS A 640 -17.38 -6.29 -1.57
C LYS A 640 -17.03 -7.18 -2.75
N PRO A 641 -16.41 -8.34 -2.54
CA PRO A 641 -16.00 -9.25 -3.62
C PRO A 641 -17.20 -10.07 -4.13
N ILE A 642 -18.19 -9.40 -4.75
CA ILE A 642 -19.42 -9.99 -5.27
C ILE A 642 -19.42 -10.18 -6.79
N GLY A 643 -18.28 -9.98 -7.44
CA GLY A 643 -18.13 -10.00 -8.90
C GLY A 643 -18.47 -8.67 -9.56
N ALA A 644 -17.80 -8.38 -10.69
CA ALA A 644 -17.84 -7.06 -11.35
C ALA A 644 -19.26 -6.66 -11.78
N SER A 645 -20.04 -7.58 -12.36
CA SER A 645 -21.40 -7.29 -12.83
C SER A 645 -22.38 -6.97 -11.70
N ALA A 646 -22.31 -7.71 -10.59
CA ALA A 646 -23.17 -7.47 -9.42
C ALA A 646 -22.79 -6.14 -8.75
N LEU A 647 -21.50 -5.83 -8.69
CA LEU A 647 -20.97 -4.59 -8.16
C LEU A 647 -21.42 -3.38 -8.98
N LEU A 648 -21.30 -3.46 -10.32
CA LEU A 648 -21.76 -2.42 -11.24
C LEU A 648 -23.27 -2.18 -11.09
N ARG A 649 -24.07 -3.23 -11.07
CA ARG A 649 -25.52 -3.13 -10.87
C ARG A 649 -25.88 -2.47 -9.55
N ARG A 650 -25.21 -2.86 -8.46
CA ARG A 650 -25.41 -2.26 -7.14
C ARG A 650 -25.06 -0.77 -7.14
N ASN A 651 -23.93 -0.40 -7.74
CA ASN A 651 -23.49 0.98 -7.81
C ASN A 651 -24.43 1.84 -8.65
N LEU A 652 -24.88 1.35 -9.80
CA LEU A 652 -25.87 2.04 -10.61
C LEU A 652 -27.22 2.23 -9.88
N LEU A 653 -27.68 1.23 -9.14
CA LEU A 653 -28.91 1.36 -8.37
C LEU A 653 -28.79 2.32 -7.19
N ILE A 654 -27.72 2.24 -6.40
CA ILE A 654 -27.58 3.08 -5.21
C ILE A 654 -27.20 4.51 -5.59
N TYR A 655 -26.15 4.68 -6.40
CA TYR A 655 -25.55 5.98 -6.66
C TYR A 655 -26.09 6.63 -7.95
N GLY A 656 -26.48 5.84 -8.95
CA GLY A 656 -27.15 6.36 -10.14
C GLY A 656 -28.56 6.83 -9.81
N VAL A 657 -29.40 5.96 -9.26
CA VAL A 657 -30.76 6.33 -8.84
C VAL A 657 -30.73 7.33 -7.70
N GLY A 658 -29.85 7.15 -6.70
CA GLY A 658 -29.66 8.10 -5.62
C GLY A 658 -29.19 9.47 -6.13
N GLY A 659 -28.31 9.51 -7.14
CA GLY A 659 -27.88 10.73 -7.82
C GLY A 659 -29.01 11.46 -8.55
N ILE A 660 -29.99 10.74 -9.07
CA ILE A 660 -31.19 11.34 -9.66
C ILE A 660 -32.14 11.87 -8.56
N ILE A 661 -32.43 11.07 -7.54
CA ILE A 661 -33.40 11.42 -6.49
C ILE A 661 -32.88 12.57 -5.61
N ALA A 662 -31.60 12.58 -5.27
CA ALA A 662 -31.03 13.58 -4.36
C ALA A 662 -31.29 15.04 -4.79
N PRO A 663 -31.06 15.47 -6.05
CA PRO A 663 -31.38 16.83 -6.48
C PRO A 663 -32.88 17.09 -6.53
N PHE A 664 -33.73 16.10 -6.91
CA PHE A 664 -35.18 16.30 -6.90
C PHE A 664 -35.70 16.66 -5.50
N VAL A 665 -35.23 15.92 -4.49
CA VAL A 665 -35.61 16.17 -3.10
C VAL A 665 -34.91 17.41 -2.54
N GLY A 666 -33.58 17.50 -2.74
CA GLY A 666 -32.76 18.55 -2.16
C GLY A 666 -33.07 19.94 -2.72
N ILE A 667 -33.21 20.07 -4.04
CA ILE A 667 -33.59 21.35 -4.67
C ILE A 667 -34.99 21.76 -4.24
N LYS A 668 -35.94 20.83 -4.19
CA LYS A 668 -37.32 21.13 -3.73
C LYS A 668 -37.36 21.62 -2.28
N LEU A 669 -36.61 20.95 -1.40
CA LEU A 669 -36.53 21.38 0.02
C LEU A 669 -35.90 22.77 0.15
N ILE A 670 -34.89 23.10 -0.62
CA ILE A 670 -34.24 24.40 -0.63
C ILE A 670 -35.21 25.45 -1.22
N ASP A 671 -35.93 25.12 -2.29
CA ASP A 671 -36.92 26.00 -2.95
C ASP A 671 -38.02 26.39 -2.02
N LEU A 672 -38.47 25.52 -1.10
CA LEU A 672 -39.45 25.87 -0.07
C LEU A 672 -39.01 27.02 0.85
N PHE A 673 -37.72 27.16 1.11
CA PHE A 673 -37.15 28.25 1.89
C PHE A 673 -36.85 29.45 1.01
N VAL A 674 -36.22 29.28 -0.13
CA VAL A 674 -35.83 30.35 -1.05
C VAL A 674 -37.03 31.04 -1.64
N GLY A 675 -38.07 30.29 -2.00
CA GLY A 675 -39.33 30.84 -2.54
C GLY A 675 -40.12 31.75 -1.55
N LEU A 676 -39.72 31.79 -0.28
CA LEU A 676 -40.27 32.79 0.68
C LEU A 676 -39.68 34.19 0.46
N PHE A 677 -38.54 34.30 -0.24
CA PHE A 677 -37.79 35.54 -0.43
C PHE A 677 -37.73 35.99 -1.89
N PHE A 678 -37.94 35.05 -2.84
CA PHE A 678 -37.91 35.22 -4.28
C PHE A 678 -39.15 34.57 -4.91
#